data_281f489a091d10da54fbba887f9e2d5a
#
_entry.id   281f489a091d10da54fbba887f9e2d5a
#
_cell.length_a   1.000
_cell.length_b   1.000
_cell.length_c   1.000
_cell.angle_alpha   90.00
_cell.angle_beta   90.00
_cell.angle_gamma   90.00
#
_symmetry.space_group_name_H-M   'P 1'
#
loop_
_entity.id
_entity.type
_entity.pdbx_description
1 polymer ?
#
loop_
_entity_poly.entity_id
_entity_poly.type
_entity_poly.pdbx_seq_one_letter_code
_entity_poly.pdbx_strand_id
1 'polypeptide(L)'
;MNEQQLAAVRYDGGPSLVIAGAGSGKTRVLTNKIAYLIANGYDPRRILALTFTNKAAREMRERIAQLVGEELSARLWMGTFHSMFLKILHFNSDRIGFNSNFTIYDTSDTKSAIKQILKDLELDVKDYPVNSVMSVISSAKNLLISPDDYLADSDIQRRDYYAKRPRLGEIYKGYWVRCRNSNAMDFDDILFYTNILFRDNPDVLEKYQNFFQYILVDEYQDTNFSQHLVVQQLSRVHNKVCVVGDDAQSIYSFRGADIQNILRLKTYYPGLETFKLEQNYRSTQTILNVANSLIEKNRNQIPKRIFSMNAVGERIPVVKAMTDYEESFIVANKIVEMKMLESGSYNDFAILYRTNAQSRLLEECLRKRNVPYRIYGGLSFYQRKEIKDALCYFRMSVNPNDDEALRRIINYPARGIGEKTVLKVRAAAMEWSVSMWDVICEPQRFGLELNSGTARKLNGFREMIQAYIDLDTDGKDAFQVASVIYATSKILSSLYSDNTPENISRQENLSELLNAVQQFVDEAKEEGESGVSMTDFLSVVQLATDQDSGDDDDDSPRVTLMTVHAAKGLEFRNVIIVGVEDEMFPSMHSSNSLAEVEEERRLLYVAITRAQEHCLMTYATSRYINGQTHPCMPSRFLKDIDSALLELPRNPNTWAAPSQNDFEPRVRTRIVPRQQKPEGFVPVRKAVAEAAPSSGGDTDGLRVGARINHLRFGDGTVTKIEKEPDVKITVDFDNTGIKVLLLKFAKFKIIG
;
A
#
# COMPACT_ATOMS: atom_id res chain seq x y z
N MET A 1 26.58 -3.44 -23.71
CA MET A 1 26.72 -4.21 -22.47
C MET A 1 28.10 -3.98 -21.89
N ASN A 2 28.23 -3.85 -20.56
CA ASN A 2 29.54 -3.77 -19.91
C ASN A 2 30.15 -5.17 -19.75
N GLU A 3 31.42 -5.24 -19.27
CA GLU A 3 32.14 -6.52 -19.13
C GLU A 3 31.44 -7.51 -18.22
N GLN A 4 30.90 -7.07 -17.08
CA GLN A 4 30.18 -7.93 -16.11
C GLN A 4 28.90 -8.50 -16.72
N GLN A 5 28.14 -7.68 -17.43
CA GLN A 5 26.96 -8.12 -18.17
C GLN A 5 27.32 -9.15 -19.24
N LEU A 6 28.39 -8.88 -20.02
CA LEU A 6 28.87 -9.80 -21.07
C LEU A 6 29.36 -11.11 -20.47
N ALA A 7 30.09 -11.08 -19.36
CA ALA A 7 30.55 -12.28 -18.66
C ALA A 7 29.33 -13.13 -18.21
N ALA A 8 28.31 -12.52 -17.59
CA ALA A 8 27.09 -13.22 -17.19
C ALA A 8 26.34 -13.84 -18.39
N VAL A 9 26.26 -13.11 -19.52
CA VAL A 9 25.59 -13.58 -20.74
C VAL A 9 26.33 -14.75 -21.35
N ARG A 10 27.66 -14.70 -21.43
CA ARG A 10 28.50 -15.72 -22.11
C ARG A 10 28.74 -16.97 -21.25
N TYR A 11 28.52 -16.87 -19.95
CA TYR A 11 28.78 -18.01 -19.06
C TYR A 11 27.79 -19.16 -19.34
N ASP A 12 28.32 -20.32 -19.68
CA ASP A 12 27.58 -21.57 -19.92
C ASP A 12 28.24 -22.77 -19.22
N GLY A 13 29.05 -22.50 -18.19
CA GLY A 13 29.77 -23.53 -17.46
C GLY A 13 28.94 -24.34 -16.46
N GLY A 14 27.79 -23.83 -16.03
CA GLY A 14 26.99 -24.46 -14.98
C GLY A 14 25.96 -23.50 -14.38
N PRO A 15 25.55 -23.71 -13.12
CA PRO A 15 24.61 -22.83 -12.45
C PRO A 15 25.22 -21.45 -12.26
N SER A 16 24.41 -20.42 -12.45
CA SER A 16 24.82 -19.03 -12.32
C SER A 16 23.80 -18.18 -11.58
N LEU A 17 24.31 -17.29 -10.73
CA LEU A 17 23.56 -16.28 -10.02
C LEU A 17 24.00 -14.90 -10.50
N VAL A 18 23.08 -14.14 -11.04
CA VAL A 18 23.30 -12.74 -11.42
C VAL A 18 22.67 -11.83 -10.39
N ILE A 19 23.50 -11.30 -9.48
CA ILE A 19 23.07 -10.29 -8.52
C ILE A 19 23.09 -8.94 -9.22
N ALA A 20 21.91 -8.36 -9.39
CA ALA A 20 21.74 -7.20 -10.24
C ALA A 20 20.94 -6.14 -9.50
N GLY A 21 21.62 -5.09 -9.04
CA GLY A 21 20.97 -3.97 -8.36
C GLY A 21 19.89 -3.29 -9.20
N ALA A 22 19.13 -2.40 -8.58
CA ALA A 22 18.17 -1.59 -9.29
C ALA A 22 18.83 -0.87 -10.49
N GLY A 23 18.18 -0.84 -11.64
CA GLY A 23 18.68 -0.13 -12.83
C GLY A 23 19.97 -0.67 -13.47
N SER A 24 20.46 -1.86 -13.06
CA SER A 24 21.69 -2.47 -13.60
C SER A 24 21.49 -3.28 -14.89
N GLY A 25 20.25 -3.35 -15.40
CA GLY A 25 19.92 -4.07 -16.63
C GLY A 25 19.67 -5.57 -16.48
N LYS A 26 19.08 -6.02 -15.38
CA LYS A 26 18.63 -7.41 -15.13
C LYS A 26 18.01 -8.07 -16.36
N THR A 27 16.90 -7.50 -16.82
CA THR A 27 16.13 -8.01 -17.96
C THR A 27 16.97 -8.01 -19.25
N ARG A 28 17.83 -7.00 -19.44
CA ARG A 28 18.74 -6.93 -20.60
C ARG A 28 19.74 -8.09 -20.61
N VAL A 29 20.31 -8.45 -19.44
CA VAL A 29 21.23 -9.59 -19.35
C VAL A 29 20.48 -10.87 -19.66
N LEU A 30 19.29 -11.06 -19.10
CA LEU A 30 18.50 -12.29 -19.27
C LEU A 30 18.07 -12.48 -20.72
N THR A 31 17.55 -11.44 -21.39
CA THR A 31 17.14 -11.50 -22.79
C THR A 31 18.31 -11.76 -23.73
N ASN A 32 19.46 -11.08 -23.51
CA ASN A 32 20.66 -11.33 -24.30
C ASN A 32 21.28 -12.71 -24.05
N LYS A 33 21.16 -13.24 -22.83
CA LYS A 33 21.59 -14.62 -22.52
C LYS A 33 20.77 -15.64 -23.29
N ILE A 34 19.46 -15.48 -23.37
CA ILE A 34 18.59 -16.35 -24.17
C ILE A 34 19.00 -16.26 -25.66
N ALA A 35 19.20 -15.07 -26.18
CA ALA A 35 19.68 -14.89 -27.57
C ALA A 35 21.05 -15.55 -27.79
N TYR A 36 21.97 -15.41 -26.85
CA TYR A 36 23.29 -16.06 -26.89
C TYR A 36 23.17 -17.58 -26.89
N LEU A 37 22.32 -18.18 -26.04
CA LEU A 37 22.11 -19.62 -25.99
C LEU A 37 21.57 -20.14 -27.34
N ILE A 38 20.59 -19.48 -27.93
CA ILE A 38 20.04 -19.83 -29.26
C ILE A 38 21.10 -19.73 -30.33
N ALA A 39 21.91 -18.67 -30.32
CA ALA A 39 23.02 -18.50 -31.29
C ALA A 39 24.12 -19.59 -31.14
N ASN A 40 24.28 -20.19 -29.96
CA ASN A 40 25.20 -21.27 -29.68
C ASN A 40 24.56 -22.68 -29.83
N GLY A 41 23.41 -22.77 -30.50
CA GLY A 41 22.81 -24.03 -30.90
C GLY A 41 21.82 -24.68 -29.92
N TYR A 42 21.44 -23.98 -28.85
CA TYR A 42 20.34 -24.45 -28.00
C TYR A 42 19.01 -24.35 -28.75
N ASP A 43 18.24 -25.40 -28.77
CA ASP A 43 16.85 -25.36 -29.30
C ASP A 43 16.01 -24.48 -28.39
N PRO A 44 15.35 -23.41 -28.93
CA PRO A 44 14.46 -22.53 -28.14
C PRO A 44 13.40 -23.28 -27.33
N ARG A 45 12.89 -24.41 -27.86
CA ARG A 45 11.90 -25.26 -27.15
C ARG A 45 12.45 -25.90 -25.88
N ARG A 46 13.77 -26.00 -25.73
CA ARG A 46 14.44 -26.60 -24.59
C ARG A 46 14.97 -25.57 -23.59
N ILE A 47 14.62 -24.30 -23.80
CA ILE A 47 14.93 -23.20 -22.87
C ILE A 47 13.66 -22.84 -22.12
N LEU A 48 13.71 -22.92 -20.77
CA LEU A 48 12.63 -22.51 -19.87
C LEU A 48 12.98 -21.15 -19.25
N ALA A 49 12.18 -20.12 -19.51
CA ALA A 49 12.36 -18.77 -18.95
C ALA A 49 11.14 -18.38 -18.09
N LEU A 50 11.39 -18.17 -16.80
CA LEU A 50 10.34 -17.92 -15.79
C LEU A 50 10.44 -16.50 -15.26
N THR A 51 9.28 -15.87 -15.08
CA THR A 51 9.12 -14.53 -14.45
C THR A 51 7.87 -14.50 -13.57
N PHE A 52 7.63 -13.37 -12.87
CA PHE A 52 6.52 -13.25 -11.91
C PHE A 52 5.23 -12.71 -12.51
N THR A 53 5.31 -11.84 -13.53
CA THR A 53 4.12 -11.16 -14.08
C THR A 53 3.97 -11.39 -15.59
N ASN A 54 2.73 -11.45 -16.04
CA ASN A 54 2.43 -11.57 -17.47
C ASN A 54 2.95 -10.37 -18.27
N LYS A 55 2.97 -9.17 -17.67
CA LYS A 55 3.55 -7.97 -18.29
C LYS A 55 5.05 -8.15 -18.53
N ALA A 56 5.81 -8.57 -17.49
CA ALA A 56 7.24 -8.82 -17.63
C ALA A 56 7.54 -9.93 -18.66
N ALA A 57 6.73 -10.99 -18.68
CA ALA A 57 6.85 -12.07 -19.67
C ALA A 57 6.65 -11.55 -21.11
N ARG A 58 5.67 -10.68 -21.33
CA ARG A 58 5.39 -10.07 -22.65
C ARG A 58 6.52 -9.16 -23.08
N GLU A 59 6.94 -8.21 -22.24
CA GLU A 59 8.05 -7.30 -22.54
C GLU A 59 9.36 -8.05 -22.82
N MET A 60 9.62 -9.10 -22.07
CA MET A 60 10.80 -9.95 -22.28
C MET A 60 10.71 -10.67 -23.62
N ARG A 61 9.55 -11.21 -23.98
CA ARG A 61 9.31 -11.89 -25.27
C ARG A 61 9.52 -10.92 -26.45
N GLU A 62 8.99 -9.72 -26.38
CA GLU A 62 9.14 -8.68 -27.40
C GLU A 62 10.63 -8.32 -27.59
N ARG A 63 11.36 -8.13 -26.50
CA ARG A 63 12.82 -7.86 -26.56
C ARG A 63 13.62 -9.00 -27.15
N ILE A 64 13.27 -10.26 -26.85
CA ILE A 64 13.91 -11.44 -27.43
C ILE A 64 13.56 -11.55 -28.91
N ALA A 65 12.32 -11.29 -29.32
CA ALA A 65 11.90 -11.30 -30.72
C ALA A 65 12.70 -10.28 -31.58
N GLN A 66 13.01 -9.11 -30.98
CA GLN A 66 13.90 -8.13 -31.65
C GLN A 66 15.33 -8.64 -31.85
N LEU A 67 15.82 -9.57 -31.00
CA LEU A 67 17.19 -10.08 -31.08
C LEU A 67 17.33 -11.32 -31.96
N VAL A 68 16.34 -12.23 -31.95
CA VAL A 68 16.43 -13.55 -32.61
C VAL A 68 15.33 -13.79 -33.63
N GLY A 69 14.38 -12.88 -33.78
CA GLY A 69 13.21 -13.01 -34.65
C GLY A 69 11.98 -13.62 -33.92
N GLU A 70 10.79 -13.30 -34.43
CA GLU A 70 9.52 -13.73 -33.81
C GLU A 70 9.35 -15.24 -33.80
N GLU A 71 9.75 -15.94 -34.87
CA GLU A 71 9.60 -17.39 -34.99
C GLU A 71 10.34 -18.15 -33.90
N LEU A 72 11.60 -17.80 -33.62
CA LEU A 72 12.41 -18.43 -32.57
C LEU A 72 11.92 -18.04 -31.17
N SER A 73 11.53 -16.78 -31.00
CA SER A 73 10.97 -16.28 -29.72
C SER A 73 9.65 -17.00 -29.37
N ALA A 74 8.79 -17.27 -30.34
CA ALA A 74 7.53 -17.97 -30.12
C ALA A 74 7.70 -19.42 -29.67
N ARG A 75 8.83 -20.06 -30.00
CA ARG A 75 9.13 -21.46 -29.64
C ARG A 75 9.66 -21.62 -28.19
N LEU A 76 10.02 -20.52 -27.51
CA LEU A 76 10.51 -20.55 -26.13
C LEU A 76 9.42 -21.00 -25.14
N TRP A 77 9.80 -21.81 -24.17
CA TRP A 77 8.99 -22.02 -22.98
C TRP A 77 9.19 -20.82 -22.04
N MET A 78 8.41 -19.76 -22.28
CA MET A 78 8.55 -18.52 -21.54
C MET A 78 7.21 -18.00 -21.04
N GLY A 79 7.15 -17.66 -19.75
CA GLY A 79 5.96 -17.15 -19.09
C GLY A 79 6.13 -17.00 -17.59
N THR A 80 5.00 -16.84 -16.89
CA THR A 80 4.99 -16.89 -15.44
C THR A 80 5.14 -18.33 -14.94
N PHE A 81 5.60 -18.51 -13.70
CA PHE A 81 5.64 -19.82 -13.05
C PHE A 81 4.34 -20.59 -13.24
N HIS A 82 3.21 -19.97 -12.87
CA HIS A 82 1.90 -20.60 -12.98
C HIS A 82 1.55 -21.00 -14.42
N SER A 83 1.79 -20.12 -15.40
CA SER A 83 1.42 -20.42 -16.79
C SER A 83 2.23 -21.57 -17.39
N MET A 84 3.51 -21.68 -17.03
CA MET A 84 4.38 -22.75 -17.53
C MET A 84 4.06 -24.08 -16.86
N PHE A 85 3.87 -24.09 -15.55
CA PHE A 85 3.55 -25.32 -14.83
C PHE A 85 2.12 -25.80 -15.04
N LEU A 86 1.17 -24.90 -15.26
CA LEU A 86 -0.16 -25.26 -15.70
C LEU A 86 -0.13 -26.08 -17.01
N LYS A 87 0.72 -25.70 -17.97
CA LYS A 87 0.91 -26.51 -19.20
C LYS A 87 1.43 -27.90 -18.89
N ILE A 88 2.41 -28.03 -17.98
CA ILE A 88 2.94 -29.33 -17.58
C ILE A 88 1.87 -30.19 -16.92
N LEU A 89 1.03 -29.59 -16.06
CA LEU A 89 -0.08 -30.28 -15.40
C LEU A 89 -1.14 -30.75 -16.41
N HIS A 90 -1.50 -29.93 -17.40
CA HIS A 90 -2.44 -30.34 -18.45
C HIS A 90 -1.96 -31.57 -19.23
N PHE A 91 -0.66 -31.66 -19.53
CA PHE A 91 -0.09 -32.81 -20.23
C PHE A 91 0.00 -34.07 -19.37
N ASN A 92 -0.11 -33.98 -18.04
CA ASN A 92 0.09 -35.07 -17.10
C ASN A 92 -1.00 -35.12 -16.02
N SER A 93 -2.19 -34.61 -16.33
CA SER A 93 -3.30 -34.47 -15.37
C SER A 93 -3.77 -35.81 -14.80
N ASP A 94 -3.75 -36.86 -15.61
CA ASP A 94 -4.08 -38.22 -15.22
C ASP A 94 -3.15 -38.76 -14.11
N ARG A 95 -1.87 -38.40 -14.14
CA ARG A 95 -0.88 -38.81 -13.15
C ARG A 95 -1.10 -38.23 -11.76
N ILE A 96 -1.84 -37.13 -11.67
CA ILE A 96 -2.19 -36.47 -10.39
C ILE A 96 -3.67 -36.65 -10.02
N GLY A 97 -4.41 -37.49 -10.78
CA GLY A 97 -5.81 -37.82 -10.53
C GLY A 97 -6.79 -36.72 -10.90
N PHE A 98 -6.48 -35.94 -11.94
CA PHE A 98 -7.38 -34.97 -12.55
C PHE A 98 -7.62 -35.29 -14.02
N ASN A 99 -8.77 -34.89 -14.55
CA ASN A 99 -9.02 -34.94 -15.99
C ASN A 99 -8.28 -33.76 -16.66
N SER A 100 -7.95 -33.91 -17.94
CA SER A 100 -7.22 -32.86 -18.68
C SER A 100 -7.96 -31.52 -18.82
N ASN A 101 -9.27 -31.52 -18.62
CA ASN A 101 -10.14 -30.34 -18.68
C ASN A 101 -10.45 -29.73 -17.28
N PHE A 102 -9.56 -29.86 -16.33
CA PHE A 102 -9.76 -29.28 -15.00
C PHE A 102 -9.91 -27.76 -15.07
N THR A 103 -10.71 -27.23 -14.14
CA THR A 103 -10.99 -25.79 -14.03
C THR A 103 -10.00 -25.14 -13.03
N ILE A 104 -9.59 -23.91 -13.31
CA ILE A 104 -8.85 -23.09 -12.33
C ILE A 104 -9.84 -22.18 -11.61
N TYR A 105 -9.96 -22.38 -10.30
CA TYR A 105 -10.78 -21.54 -9.43
C TYR A 105 -10.10 -20.19 -9.19
N ASP A 106 -10.86 -19.13 -9.35
CA ASP A 106 -10.46 -17.81 -8.93
C ASP A 106 -10.68 -17.61 -7.42
N THR A 107 -10.33 -16.40 -6.93
CA THR A 107 -10.53 -16.03 -5.53
C THR A 107 -12.00 -16.06 -5.10
N SER A 108 -12.93 -15.77 -6.02
CA SER A 108 -14.37 -15.78 -5.74
C SER A 108 -14.89 -17.23 -5.59
N ASP A 109 -14.47 -18.12 -6.50
CA ASP A 109 -14.80 -19.53 -6.46
C ASP A 109 -14.26 -20.20 -5.20
N THR A 110 -12.99 -19.93 -4.85
CA THR A 110 -12.34 -20.40 -3.62
C THR A 110 -13.10 -19.96 -2.37
N LYS A 111 -13.46 -18.68 -2.28
CA LYS A 111 -14.26 -18.15 -1.16
C LYS A 111 -15.63 -18.79 -1.06
N SER A 112 -16.28 -19.02 -2.20
CA SER A 112 -17.59 -19.68 -2.25
C SER A 112 -17.51 -21.12 -1.77
N ALA A 113 -16.50 -21.88 -2.23
CA ALA A 113 -16.25 -23.25 -1.80
C ALA A 113 -15.99 -23.34 -0.28
N ILE A 114 -15.12 -22.49 0.26
CA ILE A 114 -14.83 -22.45 1.71
C ILE A 114 -16.08 -22.10 2.52
N LYS A 115 -16.90 -21.12 2.10
CA LYS A 115 -18.15 -20.77 2.77
C LYS A 115 -19.12 -21.96 2.84
N GLN A 116 -19.20 -22.74 1.77
CA GLN A 116 -20.06 -23.90 1.77
C GLN A 116 -19.54 -25.00 2.71
N ILE A 117 -18.22 -25.22 2.76
CA ILE A 117 -17.60 -26.18 3.69
C ILE A 117 -17.83 -25.78 5.15
N LEU A 118 -17.67 -24.48 5.48
CA LEU A 118 -17.98 -24.00 6.82
C LEU A 118 -19.42 -24.29 7.21
N LYS A 119 -20.37 -24.11 6.27
CA LYS A 119 -21.78 -24.43 6.48
C LYS A 119 -22.01 -25.94 6.66
N ASP A 120 -21.36 -26.78 5.86
CA ASP A 120 -21.49 -28.24 5.90
C ASP A 120 -20.89 -28.81 7.23
N LEU A 121 -19.86 -28.14 7.76
CA LEU A 121 -19.24 -28.47 9.07
C LEU A 121 -19.93 -27.79 10.27
N GLU A 122 -21.01 -27.04 10.06
CA GLU A 122 -21.76 -26.29 11.07
C GLU A 122 -20.87 -25.26 11.82
N LEU A 123 -19.89 -24.65 11.12
CA LEU A 123 -18.98 -23.66 11.68
C LEU A 123 -19.44 -22.22 11.35
N ASP A 124 -19.32 -21.33 12.36
CA ASP A 124 -19.63 -19.91 12.15
C ASP A 124 -18.49 -19.19 11.38
N VAL A 125 -18.87 -18.44 10.35
CA VAL A 125 -17.96 -17.59 9.56
C VAL A 125 -17.27 -16.55 10.44
N LYS A 126 -17.85 -16.18 11.60
CA LYS A 126 -17.21 -15.25 12.55
C LYS A 126 -16.00 -15.86 13.23
N ASP A 127 -16.08 -17.14 13.56
CA ASP A 127 -14.97 -17.87 14.19
C ASP A 127 -13.92 -18.29 13.17
N TYR A 128 -14.36 -18.59 11.94
CA TYR A 128 -13.54 -19.00 10.80
C TYR A 128 -13.72 -18.04 9.61
N PRO A 129 -13.18 -16.81 9.67
CA PRO A 129 -13.29 -15.86 8.56
C PRO A 129 -12.71 -16.44 7.27
N VAL A 130 -13.48 -16.40 6.20
CA VAL A 130 -13.17 -17.07 4.92
C VAL A 130 -11.81 -16.69 4.36
N ASN A 131 -11.46 -15.41 4.42
CA ASN A 131 -10.17 -14.94 3.92
C ASN A 131 -9.00 -15.47 4.77
N SER A 132 -9.18 -15.55 6.10
CA SER A 132 -8.17 -16.10 6.99
C SER A 132 -7.97 -17.61 6.76
N VAL A 133 -9.07 -18.34 6.59
CA VAL A 133 -9.02 -19.77 6.21
C VAL A 133 -8.29 -19.94 4.88
N MET A 134 -8.65 -19.13 3.88
CA MET A 134 -8.00 -19.16 2.57
C MET A 134 -6.49 -18.88 2.67
N SER A 135 -6.08 -17.87 3.47
CA SER A 135 -4.67 -17.54 3.69
C SER A 135 -3.89 -18.69 4.33
N VAL A 136 -4.49 -19.38 5.31
CA VAL A 136 -3.87 -20.55 5.96
C VAL A 136 -3.71 -21.71 4.97
N ILE A 137 -4.72 -22.01 4.16
CA ILE A 137 -4.66 -23.03 3.11
C ILE A 137 -3.60 -22.70 2.07
N SER A 138 -3.56 -21.44 1.60
CA SER A 138 -2.55 -20.95 0.66
C SER A 138 -1.14 -21.12 1.23
N SER A 139 -0.92 -20.71 2.48
CA SER A 139 0.37 -20.87 3.15
C SER A 139 0.79 -22.33 3.27
N ALA A 140 -0.13 -23.24 3.62
CA ALA A 140 0.14 -24.67 3.70
C ALA A 140 0.52 -25.25 2.32
N LYS A 141 -0.21 -24.91 1.26
CA LYS A 141 0.11 -25.34 -0.12
C LYS A 141 1.46 -24.82 -0.59
N ASN A 142 1.80 -23.56 -0.31
CA ASN A 142 3.08 -22.97 -0.67
C ASN A 142 4.26 -23.61 0.05
N LEU A 143 4.03 -24.19 1.24
CA LEU A 143 5.00 -25.01 2.00
C LEU A 143 4.91 -26.51 1.67
N LEU A 144 4.08 -26.90 0.71
CA LEU A 144 3.85 -28.28 0.28
C LEU A 144 3.31 -29.20 1.40
N ILE A 145 2.58 -28.64 2.34
CA ILE A 145 1.91 -29.35 3.43
C ILE A 145 0.54 -29.82 2.91
N SER A 146 0.36 -31.14 2.77
CA SER A 146 -0.95 -31.70 2.40
C SER A 146 -1.96 -31.58 3.54
N PRO A 147 -3.28 -31.73 3.29
CA PRO A 147 -4.28 -31.74 4.37
C PRO A 147 -4.02 -32.80 5.44
N ASP A 148 -3.52 -33.97 5.05
CA ASP A 148 -3.23 -35.08 5.97
C ASP A 148 -1.97 -34.78 6.81
N ASP A 149 -0.91 -34.20 6.19
CA ASP A 149 0.27 -33.73 6.92
C ASP A 149 -0.09 -32.58 7.86
N TYR A 150 -0.95 -31.65 7.45
CA TYR A 150 -1.46 -30.56 8.29
C TYR A 150 -2.17 -31.06 9.55
N LEU A 151 -3.02 -32.09 9.39
CA LEU A 151 -3.74 -32.72 10.51
C LEU A 151 -2.82 -33.54 11.40
N ALA A 152 -1.75 -34.12 10.87
CA ALA A 152 -0.80 -34.94 11.61
C ALA A 152 0.24 -34.10 12.41
N ASP A 153 0.48 -32.84 12.01
CA ASP A 153 1.49 -31.98 12.64
C ASP A 153 0.97 -31.39 13.96
N SER A 154 1.56 -31.84 15.08
CA SER A 154 1.18 -31.42 16.44
C SER A 154 1.44 -29.94 16.73
N ASP A 155 2.43 -29.31 16.06
CA ASP A 155 2.76 -27.91 16.28
C ASP A 155 1.75 -27.01 15.54
N ILE A 156 1.36 -27.41 14.34
CA ILE A 156 0.27 -26.77 13.60
C ILE A 156 -1.04 -26.86 14.39
N GLN A 157 -1.40 -28.06 14.89
CA GLN A 157 -2.62 -28.26 15.66
C GLN A 157 -2.63 -27.43 16.95
N ARG A 158 -1.49 -27.33 17.62
CA ARG A 158 -1.33 -26.50 18.83
C ARG A 158 -1.49 -25.02 18.52
N ARG A 159 -0.87 -24.54 17.44
CA ARG A 159 -1.01 -23.16 16.97
C ARG A 159 -2.48 -22.82 16.68
N ASP A 160 -3.17 -23.67 15.95
CA ASP A 160 -4.57 -23.48 15.58
C ASP A 160 -5.50 -23.51 16.80
N TYR A 161 -5.20 -24.36 17.79
CA TYR A 161 -5.90 -24.38 19.07
C TYR A 161 -5.76 -23.06 19.84
N TYR A 162 -4.53 -22.52 19.96
CA TYR A 162 -4.31 -21.23 20.60
C TYR A 162 -4.92 -20.06 19.83
N ALA A 163 -4.99 -20.17 18.50
CA ALA A 163 -5.70 -19.21 17.65
C ALA A 163 -7.24 -19.34 17.74
N LYS A 164 -7.76 -20.25 18.58
CA LYS A 164 -9.20 -20.59 18.74
C LYS A 164 -9.86 -21.10 17.43
N ARG A 165 -9.08 -21.76 16.58
CA ARG A 165 -9.52 -22.31 15.28
C ARG A 165 -9.06 -23.76 15.10
N PRO A 166 -9.37 -24.69 16.02
CA PRO A 166 -8.80 -26.04 16.02
C PRO A 166 -9.24 -26.90 14.83
N ARG A 167 -10.30 -26.50 14.08
CA ARG A 167 -10.84 -27.29 12.97
C ARG A 167 -10.36 -26.80 11.59
N LEU A 168 -9.29 -25.97 11.52
CA LEU A 168 -8.73 -25.50 10.23
C LEU A 168 -8.27 -26.65 9.34
N GLY A 169 -7.66 -27.69 9.90
CA GLY A 169 -7.26 -28.88 9.15
C GLY A 169 -8.42 -29.65 8.52
N GLU A 170 -9.59 -29.74 9.22
CA GLU A 170 -10.81 -30.33 8.65
C GLU A 170 -11.37 -29.51 7.51
N ILE A 171 -11.36 -28.17 7.62
CA ILE A 171 -11.78 -27.26 6.56
C ILE A 171 -10.86 -27.40 5.35
N TYR A 172 -9.55 -27.45 5.57
CA TYR A 172 -8.57 -27.66 4.50
C TYR A 172 -8.79 -28.98 3.77
N LYS A 173 -9.01 -30.06 4.53
CA LYS A 173 -9.32 -31.38 3.95
C LYS A 173 -10.64 -31.37 3.15
N GLY A 174 -11.67 -30.72 3.69
CA GLY A 174 -12.95 -30.54 3.00
C GLY A 174 -12.80 -29.76 1.69
N TYR A 175 -12.00 -28.68 1.69
CA TYR A 175 -11.68 -27.89 0.52
C TYR A 175 -10.94 -28.70 -0.55
N TRP A 176 -9.94 -29.44 -0.15
CA TRP A 176 -9.18 -30.33 -1.01
C TRP A 176 -10.05 -31.39 -1.69
N VAL A 177 -10.89 -32.09 -0.91
CA VAL A 177 -11.81 -33.10 -1.45
C VAL A 177 -12.79 -32.47 -2.43
N ARG A 178 -13.33 -31.30 -2.08
CA ARG A 178 -14.26 -30.59 -2.95
C ARG A 178 -13.62 -30.19 -4.29
N CYS A 179 -12.41 -29.64 -4.28
CA CYS A 179 -11.69 -29.31 -5.50
C CYS A 179 -11.45 -30.54 -6.36
N ARG A 180 -11.04 -31.66 -5.76
CA ARG A 180 -10.86 -32.92 -6.49
C ARG A 180 -12.16 -33.45 -7.12
N ASN A 181 -13.23 -33.45 -6.36
CA ASN A 181 -14.54 -33.93 -6.85
C ASN A 181 -15.08 -33.02 -7.97
N SER A 182 -14.75 -31.74 -7.94
CA SER A 182 -15.16 -30.79 -8.98
C SER A 182 -14.20 -30.74 -10.17
N ASN A 183 -13.18 -31.58 -10.19
CA ASN A 183 -12.07 -31.52 -11.15
C ASN A 183 -11.53 -30.09 -11.30
N ALA A 184 -11.23 -29.44 -10.16
CA ALA A 184 -10.81 -28.05 -10.10
C ALA A 184 -9.55 -27.89 -9.25
N MET A 185 -8.75 -26.88 -9.56
CA MET A 185 -7.56 -26.45 -8.83
C MET A 185 -7.67 -24.95 -8.58
N ASP A 186 -7.10 -24.44 -7.46
CA ASP A 186 -6.85 -23.02 -7.32
C ASP A 186 -5.44 -22.64 -7.81
N PHE A 187 -5.09 -21.36 -7.69
CA PHE A 187 -3.78 -20.87 -8.14
C PHE A 187 -2.61 -21.52 -7.40
N ASP A 188 -2.73 -21.77 -6.08
CA ASP A 188 -1.67 -22.40 -5.29
C ASP A 188 -1.53 -23.90 -5.63
N ASP A 189 -2.63 -24.54 -6.02
CA ASP A 189 -2.63 -25.94 -6.46
C ASP A 189 -1.75 -26.16 -7.69
N ILE A 190 -1.61 -25.20 -8.58
CA ILE A 190 -0.76 -25.34 -9.77
C ILE A 190 0.69 -25.67 -9.36
N LEU A 191 1.22 -24.93 -8.40
CA LEU A 191 2.59 -25.16 -7.90
C LEU A 191 2.65 -26.39 -6.99
N PHE A 192 1.64 -26.57 -6.14
CA PHE A 192 1.56 -27.70 -5.25
C PHE A 192 1.53 -29.04 -6.04
N TYR A 193 0.61 -29.19 -6.97
CA TYR A 193 0.48 -30.42 -7.76
C TYR A 193 1.65 -30.62 -8.73
N THR A 194 2.33 -29.57 -9.19
CA THR A 194 3.56 -29.74 -9.96
C THR A 194 4.65 -30.42 -9.14
N ASN A 195 4.82 -30.00 -7.86
CA ASN A 195 5.75 -30.65 -6.96
C ASN A 195 5.34 -32.09 -6.63
N ILE A 196 4.05 -32.35 -6.40
CA ILE A 196 3.52 -33.71 -6.20
C ILE A 196 3.74 -34.57 -7.43
N LEU A 197 3.43 -34.05 -8.63
CA LEU A 197 3.69 -34.75 -9.89
C LEU A 197 5.14 -35.23 -10.01
N PHE A 198 6.08 -34.34 -9.73
CA PHE A 198 7.51 -34.65 -9.84
C PHE A 198 8.01 -35.57 -8.73
N ARG A 199 7.44 -35.47 -7.52
CA ARG A 199 7.77 -36.37 -6.40
C ARG A 199 7.29 -37.80 -6.65
N ASP A 200 6.04 -37.94 -7.09
CA ASP A 200 5.35 -39.23 -7.16
C ASP A 200 5.52 -39.93 -8.52
N ASN A 201 5.98 -39.19 -9.55
CA ASN A 201 6.19 -39.70 -10.90
C ASN A 201 7.61 -39.38 -11.42
N PRO A 202 8.64 -40.11 -10.99
CA PRO A 202 10.02 -39.85 -11.38
C PRO A 202 10.27 -39.90 -12.91
N ASP A 203 9.51 -40.70 -13.64
CA ASP A 203 9.53 -40.79 -15.10
C ASP A 203 9.09 -39.45 -15.76
N VAL A 204 8.13 -38.79 -15.20
CA VAL A 204 7.68 -37.47 -15.67
C VAL A 204 8.73 -36.41 -15.34
N LEU A 205 9.29 -36.44 -14.13
CA LEU A 205 10.38 -35.52 -13.75
C LEU A 205 11.58 -35.68 -14.67
N GLU A 206 12.04 -36.93 -14.89
CA GLU A 206 13.19 -37.24 -15.77
C GLU A 206 12.95 -36.75 -17.21
N LYS A 207 11.72 -36.93 -17.74
CA LYS A 207 11.34 -36.41 -19.05
C LYS A 207 11.56 -34.89 -19.13
N TYR A 208 11.09 -34.12 -18.16
CA TYR A 208 11.24 -32.65 -18.19
C TYR A 208 12.66 -32.18 -17.82
N GLN A 209 13.40 -32.91 -16.98
CA GLN A 209 14.80 -32.67 -16.72
C GLN A 209 15.65 -32.82 -17.98
N ASN A 210 15.39 -33.85 -18.80
CA ASN A 210 16.06 -34.07 -20.07
C ASN A 210 15.59 -33.12 -21.18
N PHE A 211 14.29 -32.66 -21.10
CA PHE A 211 13.74 -31.75 -22.07
C PHE A 211 14.27 -30.32 -21.91
N PHE A 212 14.27 -29.78 -20.68
CA PHE A 212 14.76 -28.43 -20.41
C PHE A 212 16.26 -28.41 -20.23
N GLN A 213 16.99 -28.04 -21.27
CA GLN A 213 18.46 -27.99 -21.25
C GLN A 213 19.00 -26.75 -20.50
N TYR A 214 18.21 -25.66 -20.46
CA TYR A 214 18.59 -24.45 -19.76
C TYR A 214 17.36 -23.80 -19.09
N ILE A 215 17.51 -23.40 -17.83
CA ILE A 215 16.45 -22.75 -17.05
C ILE A 215 16.92 -21.34 -16.67
N LEU A 216 16.09 -20.32 -16.95
CA LEU A 216 16.34 -18.94 -16.56
C LEU A 216 15.19 -18.44 -15.69
N VAL A 217 15.52 -17.76 -14.61
CA VAL A 217 14.50 -17.22 -13.68
C VAL A 217 14.83 -15.77 -13.36
N ASP A 218 13.86 -14.87 -13.63
CA ASP A 218 13.95 -13.46 -13.25
C ASP A 218 13.34 -13.23 -11.86
N GLU A 219 13.76 -12.15 -11.17
CA GLU A 219 13.28 -11.71 -9.85
C GLU A 219 13.29 -12.85 -8.80
N TYR A 220 14.33 -13.67 -8.78
CA TYR A 220 14.40 -14.89 -7.97
C TYR A 220 14.23 -14.67 -6.46
N GLN A 221 14.53 -13.47 -5.95
CA GLN A 221 14.34 -13.09 -4.55
C GLN A 221 12.85 -13.07 -4.11
N ASP A 222 11.91 -13.10 -5.06
CA ASP A 222 10.48 -13.11 -4.78
C ASP A 222 9.86 -14.53 -4.86
N THR A 223 10.69 -15.57 -5.06
CA THR A 223 10.19 -16.95 -5.11
C THR A 223 9.78 -17.46 -3.73
N ASN A 224 8.69 -18.24 -3.70
CA ASN A 224 8.33 -19.03 -2.54
C ASN A 224 9.05 -20.40 -2.54
N PHE A 225 8.88 -21.16 -1.47
CA PHE A 225 9.53 -22.47 -1.32
C PHE A 225 9.14 -23.45 -2.44
N SER A 226 7.85 -23.50 -2.80
CA SER A 226 7.32 -24.39 -3.85
C SER A 226 7.94 -24.09 -5.22
N GLN A 227 8.06 -22.82 -5.60
CA GLN A 227 8.70 -22.36 -6.84
C GLN A 227 10.19 -22.69 -6.87
N HIS A 228 10.88 -22.41 -5.76
CA HIS A 228 12.31 -22.74 -5.63
C HIS A 228 12.57 -24.25 -5.83
N LEU A 229 11.77 -25.10 -5.19
CA LEU A 229 11.92 -26.54 -5.24
C LEU A 229 11.71 -27.08 -6.67
N VAL A 230 10.70 -26.60 -7.40
CA VAL A 230 10.48 -27.01 -8.80
C VAL A 230 11.66 -26.64 -9.69
N VAL A 231 12.22 -25.44 -9.55
CA VAL A 231 13.42 -25.02 -10.31
C VAL A 231 14.61 -25.94 -9.99
N GLN A 232 14.80 -26.23 -8.69
CA GLN A 232 15.88 -27.13 -8.24
C GLN A 232 15.72 -28.55 -8.79
N GLN A 233 14.52 -29.10 -8.80
CA GLN A 233 14.25 -30.43 -9.33
C GLN A 233 14.51 -30.50 -10.83
N LEU A 234 14.00 -29.55 -11.61
CA LEU A 234 14.14 -29.53 -13.07
C LEU A 234 15.60 -29.34 -13.53
N SER A 235 16.39 -28.55 -12.79
CA SER A 235 17.78 -28.26 -13.19
C SER A 235 18.81 -29.38 -12.89
N ARG A 236 18.40 -30.44 -12.17
CA ARG A 236 19.32 -31.46 -11.62
C ARG A 236 20.18 -32.17 -12.66
N VAL A 237 19.65 -32.50 -13.84
CA VAL A 237 20.34 -33.29 -14.85
C VAL A 237 21.38 -32.46 -15.59
N HIS A 238 21.00 -31.33 -16.13
CA HIS A 238 21.91 -30.50 -16.91
C HIS A 238 22.71 -29.52 -16.06
N ASN A 239 22.28 -29.24 -14.83
CA ASN A 239 22.87 -28.26 -13.92
C ASN A 239 23.07 -26.88 -14.58
N LYS A 240 22.21 -26.54 -15.58
CA LYS A 240 22.21 -25.31 -16.37
C LYS A 240 21.07 -24.44 -15.91
N VAL A 241 21.31 -23.62 -14.90
CA VAL A 241 20.34 -22.67 -14.38
C VAL A 241 20.98 -21.28 -14.25
N CYS A 242 20.28 -20.26 -14.70
CA CYS A 242 20.66 -18.87 -14.49
C CYS A 242 19.53 -18.17 -13.74
N VAL A 243 19.79 -17.79 -12.51
CA VAL A 243 18.85 -16.97 -11.72
C VAL A 243 19.34 -15.54 -11.67
N VAL A 244 18.42 -14.61 -11.87
CA VAL A 244 18.67 -13.17 -11.81
C VAL A 244 17.83 -12.61 -10.68
N GLY A 245 18.42 -11.77 -9.84
CA GLY A 245 17.68 -11.18 -8.72
C GLY A 245 18.45 -10.09 -8.00
N ASP A 246 17.74 -9.46 -7.08
CA ASP A 246 18.28 -8.47 -6.15
C ASP A 246 17.66 -8.67 -4.77
N ASP A 247 18.42 -9.21 -3.85
CA ASP A 247 18.00 -9.43 -2.46
C ASP A 247 17.53 -8.12 -1.78
N ALA A 248 18.11 -6.98 -2.17
CA ALA A 248 17.66 -5.67 -1.69
C ALA A 248 16.27 -5.24 -2.20
N GLN A 249 15.69 -5.96 -3.18
CA GLN A 249 14.35 -5.73 -3.70
C GLN A 249 13.35 -6.84 -3.31
N SER A 250 13.68 -7.71 -2.33
CA SER A 250 12.75 -8.71 -1.78
C SER A 250 11.76 -8.02 -0.83
N ILE A 251 10.53 -7.78 -1.31
CA ILE A 251 9.47 -7.00 -0.62
C ILE A 251 8.09 -7.69 -0.68
N TYR A 252 8.03 -9.00 -0.93
CA TYR A 252 6.79 -9.75 -1.07
C TYR A 252 6.69 -10.94 -0.10
N SER A 253 7.30 -10.84 1.12
CA SER A 253 7.19 -11.91 2.13
C SER A 253 5.73 -12.13 2.55
N PHE A 254 4.90 -11.09 2.58
CA PHE A 254 3.46 -11.19 2.84
C PHE A 254 2.67 -12.01 1.79
N ARG A 255 3.29 -12.31 0.65
CA ARG A 255 2.80 -13.22 -0.41
C ARG A 255 3.51 -14.57 -0.42
N GLY A 256 4.28 -14.88 0.63
CA GLY A 256 5.00 -16.13 0.76
C GLY A 256 6.37 -16.17 0.10
N ALA A 257 6.90 -15.05 -0.40
CA ALA A 257 8.28 -14.97 -0.88
C ALA A 257 9.28 -15.23 0.27
N ASP A 258 10.31 -16.01 -0.01
CA ASP A 258 11.38 -16.28 0.97
C ASP A 258 12.74 -15.86 0.40
N ILE A 259 13.26 -14.78 0.96
CA ILE A 259 14.59 -14.25 0.59
C ILE A 259 15.71 -15.30 0.78
N GLN A 260 15.53 -16.32 1.65
CA GLN A 260 16.52 -17.37 1.86
C GLN A 260 16.76 -18.18 0.60
N ASN A 261 15.79 -18.25 -0.32
CA ASN A 261 15.94 -18.95 -1.59
C ASN A 261 17.11 -18.39 -2.42
N ILE A 262 17.31 -17.08 -2.45
CA ILE A 262 18.43 -16.45 -3.16
C ILE A 262 19.71 -16.41 -2.29
N LEU A 263 19.59 -16.13 -0.99
CA LEU A 263 20.73 -16.02 -0.09
C LEU A 263 21.48 -17.36 0.08
N ARG A 264 20.75 -18.49 0.10
CA ARG A 264 21.29 -19.83 0.26
C ARG A 264 21.49 -20.59 -1.05
N LEU A 265 21.36 -19.93 -2.20
CA LEU A 265 21.40 -20.58 -3.50
C LEU A 265 22.70 -21.38 -3.71
N LYS A 266 23.84 -20.89 -3.23
CA LYS A 266 25.14 -21.60 -3.31
C LYS A 266 25.12 -22.92 -2.56
N THR A 267 24.29 -23.09 -1.54
CA THR A 267 24.15 -24.37 -0.81
C THR A 267 23.39 -25.39 -1.65
N TYR A 268 22.45 -24.95 -2.48
CA TYR A 268 21.68 -25.84 -3.34
C TYR A 268 22.36 -26.18 -4.64
N TYR A 269 23.23 -25.30 -5.13
CA TYR A 269 23.98 -25.47 -6.38
C TYR A 269 25.49 -25.42 -6.12
N PRO A 270 26.15 -26.57 -5.83
CA PRO A 270 27.60 -26.64 -5.75
C PRO A 270 28.21 -26.19 -7.08
N GLY A 271 29.21 -25.31 -7.04
CA GLY A 271 29.81 -24.73 -8.25
C GLY A 271 29.07 -23.56 -8.85
N LEU A 272 28.12 -22.96 -8.10
CA LEU A 272 27.42 -21.75 -8.53
C LEU A 272 28.41 -20.59 -8.78
N GLU A 273 28.40 -20.09 -10.01
CA GLU A 273 29.15 -18.88 -10.38
C GLU A 273 28.29 -17.63 -10.11
N THR A 274 28.88 -16.60 -9.52
CA THR A 274 28.15 -15.40 -9.13
C THR A 274 28.66 -14.17 -9.88
N PHE A 275 27.78 -13.52 -10.61
CA PHE A 275 28.04 -12.28 -11.34
C PHE A 275 27.36 -11.13 -10.63
N LYS A 276 28.10 -10.06 -10.31
CA LYS A 276 27.56 -8.86 -9.68
C LYS A 276 27.46 -7.75 -10.71
N LEU A 277 26.24 -7.29 -10.97
CA LEU A 277 25.98 -6.14 -11.84
C LEU A 277 25.83 -4.90 -10.96
N GLU A 278 26.93 -4.22 -10.70
CA GLU A 278 26.99 -3.08 -9.78
C GLU A 278 26.83 -1.74 -10.47
N GLN A 279 27.02 -1.66 -11.79
CA GLN A 279 26.82 -0.44 -12.55
C GLN A 279 25.33 -0.21 -12.82
N ASN A 280 24.82 0.91 -12.30
CA ASN A 280 23.45 1.40 -12.55
C ASN A 280 23.44 2.36 -13.73
N TYR A 281 22.40 2.27 -14.56
CA TYR A 281 22.18 3.12 -15.74
C TYR A 281 20.96 4.03 -15.63
N ARG A 282 20.26 3.98 -14.49
CA ARG A 282 19.01 4.71 -14.24
C ARG A 282 19.24 6.00 -13.50
N SER A 283 19.85 5.93 -12.33
CA SER A 283 19.85 6.98 -11.31
C SER A 283 21.13 7.79 -11.29
N THR A 284 21.08 8.99 -10.70
CA THR A 284 22.27 9.77 -10.34
C THR A 284 23.06 9.09 -9.22
N GLN A 285 24.35 9.44 -9.07
CA GLN A 285 25.22 8.81 -8.08
C GLN A 285 24.78 9.09 -6.64
N THR A 286 24.26 10.29 -6.36
CA THR A 286 23.78 10.65 -5.02
C THR A 286 22.60 9.79 -4.59
N ILE A 287 21.61 9.56 -5.46
CA ILE A 287 20.47 8.67 -5.19
C ILE A 287 20.97 7.26 -4.82
N LEU A 288 21.96 6.76 -5.54
CA LEU A 288 22.53 5.44 -5.26
C LEU A 288 23.34 5.40 -3.96
N ASN A 289 24.05 6.46 -3.63
CA ASN A 289 24.78 6.56 -2.36
C ASN A 289 23.81 6.54 -1.17
N VAL A 290 22.68 7.24 -1.27
CA VAL A 290 21.62 7.19 -0.27
C VAL A 290 21.03 5.77 -0.15
N ALA A 291 20.71 5.15 -1.28
CA ALA A 291 20.18 3.79 -1.29
C ALA A 291 21.18 2.76 -0.73
N ASN A 292 22.46 2.85 -1.09
CA ASN A 292 23.52 2.01 -0.53
C ASN A 292 23.65 2.19 0.98
N SER A 293 23.75 3.44 1.46
CA SER A 293 23.88 3.77 2.89
C SER A 293 22.71 3.20 3.71
N LEU A 294 21.49 3.27 3.18
CA LEU A 294 20.31 2.72 3.81
C LEU A 294 20.38 1.19 3.89
N ILE A 295 20.63 0.52 2.75
CA ILE A 295 20.54 -0.93 2.68
C ILE A 295 21.68 -1.65 3.38
N GLU A 296 22.84 -1.02 3.54
CA GLU A 296 24.00 -1.57 4.27
C GLU A 296 23.67 -1.93 5.74
N LYS A 297 22.59 -1.37 6.31
CA LYS A 297 22.14 -1.69 7.67
C LYS A 297 21.44 -3.04 7.79
N ASN A 298 21.02 -3.65 6.70
CA ASN A 298 20.47 -5.00 6.70
C ASN A 298 21.57 -6.03 6.90
N ARG A 299 21.31 -7.03 7.75
CA ARG A 299 22.27 -8.12 8.02
C ARG A 299 22.16 -9.26 6.99
N ASN A 300 20.91 -9.55 6.60
CA ASN A 300 20.61 -10.62 5.65
C ASN A 300 20.65 -10.07 4.22
N GLN A 301 21.86 -10.00 3.64
CA GLN A 301 22.06 -9.48 2.28
C GLN A 301 23.30 -10.05 1.62
N ILE A 302 23.34 -9.97 0.29
CA ILE A 302 24.52 -10.26 -0.52
C ILE A 302 25.32 -8.96 -0.70
N PRO A 303 26.56 -8.86 -0.19
CA PRO A 303 27.34 -7.63 -0.28
C PRO A 303 27.55 -7.17 -1.72
N LYS A 304 27.10 -5.95 -2.01
CA LYS A 304 27.26 -5.28 -3.31
C LYS A 304 27.25 -3.77 -3.11
N ARG A 305 27.86 -3.03 -4.02
CA ARG A 305 27.83 -1.57 -4.00
C ARG A 305 27.45 -1.04 -5.37
N ILE A 306 26.26 -0.51 -5.48
CA ILE A 306 25.76 0.02 -6.74
C ILE A 306 26.36 1.41 -6.98
N PHE A 307 26.87 1.64 -8.21
CA PHE A 307 27.42 2.90 -8.64
C PHE A 307 26.90 3.31 -10.02
N SER A 308 26.96 4.59 -10.35
CA SER A 308 26.57 5.12 -11.65
C SER A 308 27.69 5.93 -12.30
N MET A 309 27.68 5.97 -13.62
CA MET A 309 28.48 6.88 -14.43
C MET A 309 27.67 8.11 -14.89
N ASN A 310 26.40 8.18 -14.49
CA ASN A 310 25.56 9.34 -14.72
C ASN A 310 26.03 10.54 -13.87
N ALA A 311 25.34 11.68 -13.96
CA ALA A 311 25.63 12.85 -13.15
C ALA A 311 25.66 12.51 -11.63
N VAL A 312 26.43 13.27 -10.87
CA VAL A 312 26.49 13.10 -9.41
C VAL A 312 25.12 13.29 -8.79
N GLY A 313 24.39 14.31 -9.24
CA GLY A 313 23.09 14.68 -8.68
C GLY A 313 23.20 15.49 -7.38
N GLU A 314 22.09 16.07 -6.98
CA GLU A 314 21.97 16.88 -5.77
C GLU A 314 21.75 16.02 -4.53
N ARG A 315 21.95 16.61 -3.34
CA ARG A 315 21.54 15.97 -2.08
C ARG A 315 20.03 15.76 -2.09
N ILE A 316 19.57 14.67 -1.47
CA ILE A 316 18.14 14.40 -1.39
C ILE A 316 17.50 15.30 -0.33
N PRO A 317 16.57 16.20 -0.72
CA PRO A 317 15.85 17.02 0.24
C PRO A 317 14.94 16.16 1.12
N VAL A 318 14.96 16.44 2.43
CA VAL A 318 14.04 15.89 3.41
C VAL A 318 13.21 17.04 3.96
N VAL A 319 11.94 17.10 3.59
CA VAL A 319 11.05 18.20 3.96
C VAL A 319 10.20 17.82 5.16
N LYS A 320 10.22 18.67 6.18
CA LYS A 320 9.39 18.54 7.37
C LYS A 320 8.11 19.35 7.17
N ALA A 321 6.97 18.73 7.36
CA ALA A 321 5.67 19.37 7.47
C ALA A 321 5.18 19.32 8.92
N MET A 322 4.28 20.22 9.29
CA MET A 322 3.64 20.21 10.61
C MET A 322 2.50 19.19 10.65
N THR A 323 1.74 19.09 9.54
CA THR A 323 0.59 18.20 9.40
C THR A 323 0.67 17.43 8.08
N ASP A 324 -0.12 16.36 7.96
CA ASP A 324 -0.31 15.58 6.74
C ASP A 324 -0.93 16.39 5.59
N TYR A 325 -1.82 17.34 5.92
CA TYR A 325 -2.35 18.28 4.93
C TYR A 325 -1.25 19.21 4.38
N GLU A 326 -0.44 19.79 5.27
CA GLU A 326 0.70 20.64 4.86
C GLU A 326 1.70 19.85 4.02
N GLU A 327 1.98 18.58 4.40
CA GLU A 327 2.83 17.68 3.62
C GLU A 327 2.31 17.56 2.18
N SER A 328 1.02 17.24 2.02
CA SER A 328 0.38 17.07 0.72
C SER A 328 0.36 18.37 -0.10
N PHE A 329 0.17 19.50 0.56
CA PHE A 329 0.21 20.83 -0.08
C PHE A 329 1.62 21.19 -0.56
N ILE A 330 2.66 20.93 0.24
CA ILE A 330 4.06 21.14 -0.13
C ILE A 330 4.40 20.27 -1.35
N VAL A 331 4.00 19.00 -1.34
CA VAL A 331 4.23 18.07 -2.45
C VAL A 331 3.60 18.57 -3.75
N ALA A 332 2.32 18.97 -3.70
CA ALA A 332 1.63 19.48 -4.88
C ALA A 332 2.30 20.76 -5.43
N ASN A 333 2.71 21.69 -4.55
CA ASN A 333 3.43 22.91 -4.96
C ASN A 333 4.79 22.57 -5.57
N LYS A 334 5.53 21.62 -4.98
CA LYS A 334 6.87 21.25 -5.46
C LYS A 334 6.82 20.64 -6.85
N ILE A 335 5.77 19.86 -7.18
CA ILE A 335 5.55 19.33 -8.52
C ILE A 335 5.34 20.47 -9.53
N VAL A 336 4.50 21.45 -9.19
CA VAL A 336 4.26 22.61 -10.07
C VAL A 336 5.55 23.41 -10.27
N GLU A 337 6.30 23.67 -9.20
CA GLU A 337 7.59 24.39 -9.23
C GLU A 337 8.59 23.66 -10.13
N MET A 338 8.84 22.37 -9.90
CA MET A 338 9.80 21.58 -10.65
C MET A 338 9.42 21.50 -12.14
N LYS A 339 8.12 21.27 -12.42
CA LYS A 339 7.64 21.26 -13.81
C LYS A 339 7.91 22.58 -14.52
N MET A 340 7.73 23.71 -13.86
CA MET A 340 7.99 25.05 -14.44
C MET A 340 9.48 25.28 -14.68
N LEU A 341 10.34 24.88 -13.74
CA LEU A 341 11.78 25.07 -13.84
C LEU A 341 12.43 24.19 -14.91
N GLU A 342 11.98 22.95 -15.03
CA GLU A 342 12.62 21.94 -15.88
C GLU A 342 11.92 21.76 -17.24
N SER A 343 10.84 22.49 -17.53
CA SER A 343 10.01 22.31 -18.74
C SER A 343 9.56 20.83 -18.93
N GLY A 344 9.37 20.11 -17.81
CA GLY A 344 9.05 18.69 -17.78
C GLY A 344 7.58 18.39 -18.03
N SER A 345 7.27 17.11 -18.14
CA SER A 345 5.91 16.57 -18.24
C SER A 345 5.41 16.10 -16.86
N TYR A 346 4.10 16.13 -16.64
CA TYR A 346 3.53 15.50 -15.44
C TYR A 346 3.75 13.98 -15.38
N ASN A 347 3.97 13.32 -16.53
CA ASN A 347 4.35 11.90 -16.58
C ASN A 347 5.73 11.62 -15.95
N ASP A 348 6.57 12.62 -15.79
CA ASP A 348 7.91 12.49 -15.20
C ASP A 348 7.87 12.36 -13.68
N PHE A 349 6.69 12.56 -13.05
CA PHE A 349 6.53 12.61 -11.60
C PHE A 349 5.79 11.40 -11.08
N ALA A 350 6.32 10.82 -9.97
CA ALA A 350 5.60 9.85 -9.15
C ALA A 350 5.59 10.26 -7.69
N ILE A 351 4.44 10.10 -7.03
CA ILE A 351 4.29 10.19 -5.59
C ILE A 351 4.14 8.78 -5.04
N LEU A 352 5.07 8.39 -4.17
CA LEU A 352 5.11 7.07 -3.57
C LEU A 352 4.73 7.14 -2.10
N TYR A 353 3.77 6.32 -1.69
CA TYR A 353 3.29 6.23 -0.32
C TYR A 353 3.27 4.79 0.18
N ARG A 354 3.28 4.61 1.51
CA ARG A 354 3.30 3.29 2.14
C ARG A 354 1.93 2.62 2.12
N THR A 355 0.86 3.36 2.40
CA THR A 355 -0.51 2.84 2.45
C THR A 355 -1.44 3.64 1.54
N ASN A 356 -2.48 2.98 1.04
CA ASN A 356 -3.45 3.61 0.14
C ASN A 356 -4.24 4.76 0.79
N ALA A 357 -4.38 4.75 2.12
CA ALA A 357 -5.08 5.81 2.85
C ALA A 357 -4.42 7.19 2.66
N GLN A 358 -3.09 7.23 2.50
CA GLN A 358 -2.35 8.47 2.29
C GLN A 358 -2.70 9.20 0.99
N SER A 359 -3.31 8.52 0.00
CA SER A 359 -3.61 9.15 -1.29
C SER A 359 -4.65 10.28 -1.20
N ARG A 360 -5.60 10.23 -0.25
CA ARG A 360 -6.72 11.17 -0.17
C ARG A 360 -6.28 12.63 -0.13
N LEU A 361 -5.44 12.99 0.82
CA LEU A 361 -4.96 14.38 0.96
C LEU A 361 -4.11 14.82 -0.23
N LEU A 362 -3.31 13.90 -0.79
CA LEU A 362 -2.53 14.14 -2.00
C LEU A 362 -3.44 14.42 -3.20
N GLU A 363 -4.46 13.59 -3.42
CA GLU A 363 -5.46 13.77 -4.46
C GLU A 363 -6.16 15.13 -4.32
N GLU A 364 -6.57 15.48 -3.10
CA GLU A 364 -7.23 16.75 -2.81
C GLU A 364 -6.33 17.97 -3.08
N CYS A 365 -5.07 17.93 -2.62
CA CYS A 365 -4.13 19.02 -2.85
C CYS A 365 -3.73 19.17 -4.32
N LEU A 366 -3.58 18.05 -5.07
CA LEU A 366 -3.32 18.09 -6.51
C LEU A 366 -4.51 18.69 -7.28
N ARG A 367 -5.75 18.33 -6.93
CA ARG A 367 -6.97 18.94 -7.51
C ARG A 367 -7.06 20.44 -7.24
N LYS A 368 -6.84 20.86 -5.98
CA LYS A 368 -6.83 22.30 -5.62
C LYS A 368 -5.79 23.10 -6.44
N ARG A 369 -4.75 22.44 -6.92
CA ARG A 369 -3.69 23.04 -7.77
C ARG A 369 -3.88 22.80 -9.27
N ASN A 370 -4.97 22.17 -9.70
CA ASN A 370 -5.23 21.78 -11.09
C ASN A 370 -4.08 20.93 -11.68
N VAL A 371 -3.45 20.07 -10.87
CA VAL A 371 -2.42 19.14 -11.31
C VAL A 371 -3.11 17.81 -11.67
N PRO A 372 -3.07 17.40 -12.95
CA PRO A 372 -3.67 16.14 -13.37
C PRO A 372 -2.90 14.97 -12.77
N TYR A 373 -3.60 13.97 -12.27
CA TYR A 373 -3.00 12.78 -11.68
C TYR A 373 -3.73 11.51 -12.07
N ARG A 374 -3.09 10.38 -11.86
CA ARG A 374 -3.70 9.04 -11.94
C ARG A 374 -3.22 8.17 -10.79
N ILE A 375 -4.05 7.24 -10.35
CA ILE A 375 -3.68 6.23 -9.36
C ILE A 375 -3.32 4.93 -10.08
N TYR A 376 -2.08 4.52 -9.94
CA TYR A 376 -1.57 3.32 -10.59
C TYR A 376 -1.88 2.07 -9.74
N GLY A 377 -2.58 1.12 -10.37
CA GLY A 377 -2.94 -0.15 -9.73
C GLY A 377 -4.06 -0.04 -8.68
N GLY A 378 -4.84 1.04 -8.69
CA GLY A 378 -5.93 1.26 -7.74
C GLY A 378 -6.98 2.22 -8.28
N LEU A 379 -8.04 2.37 -7.49
CA LEU A 379 -9.08 3.37 -7.69
C LEU A 379 -8.76 4.62 -6.88
N SER A 380 -9.25 5.79 -7.32
CA SER A 380 -9.20 7.00 -6.51
C SER A 380 -9.89 6.77 -5.16
N PHE A 381 -9.57 7.59 -4.16
CA PHE A 381 -10.00 7.33 -2.78
C PHE A 381 -11.51 7.13 -2.67
N TYR A 382 -12.30 8.04 -3.21
CA TYR A 382 -13.76 7.98 -3.13
C TYR A 382 -14.41 6.91 -4.04
N GLN A 383 -13.66 6.33 -4.98
CA GLN A 383 -14.15 5.25 -5.84
C GLN A 383 -13.94 3.85 -5.24
N ARG A 384 -13.18 3.71 -4.16
CA ARG A 384 -12.93 2.43 -3.49
C ARG A 384 -14.21 1.83 -2.94
N LYS A 385 -14.31 0.50 -3.01
CA LYS A 385 -15.53 -0.23 -2.64
C LYS A 385 -16.01 0.07 -1.23
N GLU A 386 -15.13 -0.05 -0.23
CA GLU A 386 -15.43 0.21 1.18
C GLU A 386 -15.84 1.65 1.45
N ILE A 387 -15.25 2.59 0.74
CA ILE A 387 -15.59 4.01 0.81
C ILE A 387 -16.98 4.24 0.21
N LYS A 388 -17.26 3.70 -0.98
CA LYS A 388 -18.60 3.76 -1.58
C LYS A 388 -19.66 3.10 -0.70
N ASP A 389 -19.32 2.00 -0.01
CA ASP A 389 -20.21 1.34 0.93
C ASP A 389 -20.54 2.26 2.12
N ALA A 390 -19.56 2.95 2.70
CA ALA A 390 -19.77 3.92 3.77
C ALA A 390 -20.54 5.16 3.30
N LEU A 391 -20.18 5.72 2.14
CA LEU A 391 -20.88 6.86 1.54
C LEU A 391 -22.37 6.55 1.27
N CYS A 392 -22.72 5.31 0.94
CA CYS A 392 -24.13 4.94 0.79
C CYS A 392 -24.92 5.04 2.12
N TYR A 393 -24.29 4.76 3.27
CA TYR A 393 -24.91 5.04 4.56
C TYR A 393 -25.10 6.55 4.80
N PHE A 394 -24.10 7.36 4.45
CA PHE A 394 -24.20 8.83 4.55
C PHE A 394 -25.28 9.38 3.62
N ARG A 395 -25.38 8.87 2.39
CA ARG A 395 -26.46 9.25 1.45
C ARG A 395 -27.84 8.90 1.97
N MET A 396 -28.00 7.73 2.60
CA MET A 396 -29.28 7.32 3.19
C MET A 396 -29.69 8.14 4.40
N SER A 397 -28.76 8.73 5.16
CA SER A 397 -29.13 9.65 6.25
C SER A 397 -29.70 10.97 5.75
N VAL A 398 -29.31 11.40 4.55
CA VAL A 398 -29.76 12.65 3.92
C VAL A 398 -30.95 12.43 2.98
N ASN A 399 -30.87 11.40 2.14
CA ASN A 399 -31.91 11.07 1.17
C ASN A 399 -32.30 9.59 1.26
N PRO A 400 -33.33 9.26 2.05
CA PRO A 400 -33.76 7.87 2.21
C PRO A 400 -34.36 7.25 0.94
N ASN A 401 -34.75 8.09 -0.05
CA ASN A 401 -35.33 7.64 -1.31
C ASN A 401 -34.27 7.22 -2.35
N ASP A 402 -33.00 7.18 -1.97
CA ASP A 402 -31.92 6.71 -2.81
C ASP A 402 -31.90 5.17 -2.87
N ASP A 403 -32.64 4.62 -3.80
CA ASP A 403 -32.79 3.18 -3.99
C ASP A 403 -31.46 2.48 -4.30
N GLU A 404 -30.51 3.14 -4.98
CA GLU A 404 -29.20 2.55 -5.28
C GLU A 404 -28.33 2.48 -4.02
N ALA A 405 -28.31 3.51 -3.19
CA ALA A 405 -27.65 3.48 -1.89
C ALA A 405 -28.29 2.42 -0.98
N LEU A 406 -29.62 2.38 -0.91
CA LEU A 406 -30.35 1.40 -0.12
C LEU A 406 -30.03 -0.04 -0.54
N ARG A 407 -30.07 -0.37 -1.83
CA ARG A 407 -29.75 -1.71 -2.35
C ARG A 407 -28.34 -2.14 -1.98
N ARG A 408 -27.40 -1.22 -1.98
CA ARG A 408 -26.00 -1.50 -1.67
C ARG A 408 -25.79 -1.87 -0.19
N ILE A 409 -26.50 -1.18 0.73
CA ILE A 409 -26.25 -1.34 2.17
C ILE A 409 -27.26 -2.21 2.91
N ILE A 410 -28.42 -2.52 2.35
CA ILE A 410 -29.51 -3.25 3.05
C ILE A 410 -29.04 -4.56 3.70
N ASN A 411 -28.12 -5.27 3.07
CA ASN A 411 -27.53 -6.50 3.58
C ASN A 411 -26.00 -6.43 3.70
N TYR A 412 -25.42 -5.24 3.75
CA TYR A 412 -24.00 -5.04 4.00
C TYR A 412 -23.77 -4.04 5.14
N PRO A 413 -23.10 -4.45 6.25
CA PRO A 413 -22.67 -5.83 6.61
C PRO A 413 -23.85 -6.81 6.70
N ALA A 414 -23.55 -8.11 6.63
CA ALA A 414 -24.57 -9.14 6.53
C ALA A 414 -25.63 -9.07 7.66
N ARG A 415 -26.88 -8.81 7.30
CA ARG A 415 -28.04 -8.74 8.21
C ARG A 415 -29.01 -9.89 8.03
N GLY A 416 -28.72 -10.78 7.07
CA GLY A 416 -29.60 -11.89 6.73
C GLY A 416 -30.87 -11.46 5.98
N ILE A 417 -30.82 -10.31 5.30
CA ILE A 417 -31.83 -9.85 4.35
C ILE A 417 -31.38 -10.36 2.97
N GLY A 418 -31.96 -11.47 2.53
CA GLY A 418 -31.56 -12.13 1.28
C GLY A 418 -32.05 -11.38 0.04
N GLU A 419 -31.39 -11.67 -1.08
CA GLU A 419 -31.69 -11.07 -2.39
C GLU A 419 -33.17 -11.23 -2.81
N LYS A 420 -33.81 -12.36 -2.51
CA LYS A 420 -35.24 -12.56 -2.75
C LYS A 420 -36.12 -11.54 -2.02
N THR A 421 -35.73 -11.10 -0.84
CA THR A 421 -36.45 -10.06 -0.08
C THR A 421 -36.27 -8.70 -0.75
N VAL A 422 -35.03 -8.39 -1.15
CA VAL A 422 -34.74 -7.13 -1.85
C VAL A 422 -35.50 -7.04 -3.17
N LEU A 423 -35.58 -8.15 -3.92
CA LEU A 423 -36.38 -8.21 -5.15
C LEU A 423 -37.87 -7.99 -4.91
N LYS A 424 -38.44 -8.54 -3.81
CA LYS A 424 -39.84 -8.30 -3.44
C LYS A 424 -40.10 -6.82 -3.10
N VAL A 425 -39.21 -6.20 -2.30
CA VAL A 425 -39.31 -4.76 -1.97
C VAL A 425 -39.27 -3.92 -3.24
N ARG A 426 -38.34 -4.23 -4.15
CA ARG A 426 -38.20 -3.53 -5.42
C ARG A 426 -39.43 -3.69 -6.32
N ALA A 427 -39.97 -4.90 -6.41
CA ALA A 427 -41.17 -5.15 -7.20
C ALA A 427 -42.37 -4.35 -6.69
N ALA A 428 -42.60 -4.32 -5.37
CA ALA A 428 -43.63 -3.50 -4.75
C ALA A 428 -43.39 -2.01 -5.00
N ALA A 429 -42.15 -1.51 -4.86
CA ALA A 429 -41.81 -0.13 -5.16
C ALA A 429 -42.12 0.27 -6.60
N MET A 430 -41.81 -0.60 -7.56
CA MET A 430 -42.12 -0.39 -8.98
C MET A 430 -43.64 -0.41 -9.26
N GLU A 431 -44.36 -1.33 -8.64
CA GLU A 431 -45.83 -1.48 -8.82
C GLU A 431 -46.57 -0.23 -8.34
N TRP A 432 -46.15 0.31 -7.20
CA TRP A 432 -46.78 1.48 -6.59
C TRP A 432 -46.14 2.81 -6.99
N SER A 433 -45.05 2.80 -7.80
CA SER A 433 -44.29 4.00 -8.19
C SER A 433 -43.82 4.83 -7.01
N VAL A 434 -43.30 4.17 -5.97
CA VAL A 434 -42.74 4.77 -4.75
C VAL A 434 -41.27 4.28 -4.56
N SER A 435 -40.54 4.87 -3.61
CA SER A 435 -39.21 4.43 -3.28
C SER A 435 -39.22 3.07 -2.56
N MET A 436 -38.09 2.35 -2.63
CA MET A 436 -37.92 1.13 -1.83
C MET A 436 -37.99 1.42 -0.33
N TRP A 437 -37.61 2.61 0.09
CA TRP A 437 -37.70 3.07 1.47
C TRP A 437 -39.13 3.19 1.94
N ASP A 438 -40.02 3.79 1.14
CA ASP A 438 -41.46 3.88 1.46
C ASP A 438 -42.06 2.49 1.68
N VAL A 439 -41.71 1.53 0.82
CA VAL A 439 -42.18 0.14 0.95
C VAL A 439 -41.68 -0.49 2.25
N ILE A 440 -40.43 -0.21 2.65
CA ILE A 440 -39.86 -0.73 3.89
C ILE A 440 -40.52 -0.10 5.11
N CYS A 441 -40.87 1.18 5.03
CA CYS A 441 -41.56 1.90 6.11
C CYS A 441 -42.99 1.41 6.32
N GLU A 442 -43.76 1.18 5.24
CA GLU A 442 -45.17 0.79 5.27
C GLU A 442 -45.43 -0.53 4.49
N PRO A 443 -44.83 -1.66 4.86
CA PRO A 443 -44.86 -2.89 4.05
C PRO A 443 -46.27 -3.43 3.83
N GLN A 444 -47.16 -3.26 4.80
CA GLN A 444 -48.58 -3.71 4.68
C GLN A 444 -49.36 -2.87 3.67
N ARG A 445 -49.12 -1.58 3.61
CA ARG A 445 -49.77 -0.66 2.67
C ARG A 445 -49.47 -1.01 1.22
N PHE A 446 -48.22 -1.41 0.98
CA PHE A 446 -47.72 -1.76 -0.37
C PHE A 446 -47.77 -3.26 -0.67
N GLY A 447 -48.55 -4.03 0.11
CA GLY A 447 -48.74 -5.46 -0.14
C GLY A 447 -47.53 -6.35 0.00
N LEU A 448 -46.48 -5.92 0.74
CA LEU A 448 -45.28 -6.68 0.92
C LEU A 448 -45.45 -7.78 1.96
N GLU A 449 -45.66 -9.01 1.49
CA GLU A 449 -45.76 -10.20 2.34
C GLU A 449 -44.38 -10.76 2.69
N LEU A 450 -44.06 -10.78 3.99
CA LEU A 450 -42.82 -11.29 4.55
C LEU A 450 -43.11 -12.26 5.71
N ASN A 451 -42.28 -13.29 5.85
CA ASN A 451 -42.31 -14.09 7.07
C ASN A 451 -41.82 -13.25 8.28
N SER A 452 -42.23 -13.65 9.48
CA SER A 452 -41.94 -12.90 10.74
C SER A 452 -40.45 -12.66 10.98
N GLY A 453 -39.59 -13.61 10.62
CA GLY A 453 -38.13 -13.47 10.78
C GLY A 453 -37.53 -12.43 9.85
N THR A 454 -37.96 -12.43 8.58
CA THR A 454 -37.51 -11.45 7.58
C THR A 454 -38.06 -10.05 7.89
N ALA A 455 -39.34 -9.98 8.30
CA ALA A 455 -39.96 -8.71 8.70
C ALA A 455 -39.22 -8.05 9.89
N ARG A 456 -38.82 -8.85 10.90
CA ARG A 456 -38.02 -8.35 12.03
C ARG A 456 -36.66 -7.78 11.59
N LYS A 457 -35.96 -8.47 10.68
CA LYS A 457 -34.66 -8.00 10.16
C LYS A 457 -34.79 -6.72 9.37
N LEU A 458 -35.84 -6.65 8.52
CA LEU A 458 -36.12 -5.46 7.73
C LEU A 458 -36.49 -4.26 8.61
N ASN A 459 -37.30 -4.50 9.67
CA ASN A 459 -37.66 -3.47 10.63
C ASN A 459 -36.43 -2.97 11.40
N GLY A 460 -35.53 -3.85 11.83
CA GLY A 460 -34.27 -3.44 12.47
C GLY A 460 -33.38 -2.61 11.55
N PHE A 461 -33.36 -2.92 10.26
CA PHE A 461 -32.67 -2.06 9.28
C PHE A 461 -33.37 -0.70 9.13
N ARG A 462 -34.69 -0.68 9.05
CA ARG A 462 -35.47 0.56 8.99
C ARG A 462 -35.21 1.46 10.20
N GLU A 463 -35.30 0.90 11.42
CA GLU A 463 -35.05 1.66 12.66
C GLU A 463 -33.66 2.26 12.71
N MET A 464 -32.64 1.52 12.23
CA MET A 464 -31.27 1.98 12.16
C MET A 464 -31.12 3.17 11.20
N ILE A 465 -31.67 3.08 9.98
CA ILE A 465 -31.60 4.18 9.00
C ILE A 465 -32.42 5.37 9.46
N GLN A 466 -33.60 5.14 10.06
CA GLN A 466 -34.42 6.23 10.60
C GLN A 466 -33.68 7.04 11.67
N ALA A 467 -32.93 6.35 12.56
CA ALA A 467 -32.11 7.04 13.55
C ALA A 467 -31.02 7.93 12.91
N TYR A 468 -30.51 7.55 11.75
CA TYR A 468 -29.52 8.40 11.02
C TYR A 468 -30.17 9.61 10.39
N ILE A 469 -31.38 9.45 9.83
CA ILE A 469 -32.20 10.55 9.28
C ILE A 469 -32.55 11.53 10.38
N ASP A 470 -32.97 11.03 11.53
CA ASP A 470 -33.35 11.86 12.67
C ASP A 470 -32.16 12.72 13.16
N LEU A 471 -30.93 12.15 13.20
CA LEU A 471 -29.73 12.90 13.56
C LEU A 471 -29.41 14.03 12.59
N ASP A 472 -29.54 13.80 11.28
CA ASP A 472 -29.32 14.83 10.26
C ASP A 472 -30.42 15.93 10.35
N THR A 473 -31.67 15.52 10.55
CA THR A 473 -32.82 16.43 10.72
C THR A 473 -32.71 17.26 11.98
N ASP A 474 -32.16 16.72 13.08
CA ASP A 474 -31.90 17.43 14.34
C ASP A 474 -30.73 18.42 14.24
N GLY A 475 -30.14 18.58 13.07
CA GLY A 475 -29.07 19.54 12.81
C GLY A 475 -27.72 19.13 13.42
N LYS A 476 -27.46 17.81 13.57
CA LYS A 476 -26.13 17.31 13.92
C LYS A 476 -25.17 17.56 12.78
N ASP A 477 -23.91 17.90 13.11
CA ASP A 477 -22.90 18.09 12.09
C ASP A 477 -22.52 16.76 11.40
N ALA A 478 -21.92 16.85 10.22
CA ALA A 478 -21.58 15.70 9.39
C ALA A 478 -20.74 14.66 10.15
N PHE A 479 -19.83 15.10 11.03
CA PHE A 479 -18.98 14.19 11.80
C PHE A 479 -19.76 13.44 12.89
N GLN A 480 -20.70 14.10 13.55
CA GLN A 480 -21.56 13.46 14.54
C GLN A 480 -22.43 12.37 13.89
N VAL A 481 -23.02 12.64 12.73
CA VAL A 481 -23.79 11.66 11.96
C VAL A 481 -22.89 10.50 11.51
N ALA A 482 -21.73 10.78 10.90
CA ALA A 482 -20.79 9.76 10.46
C ALA A 482 -20.31 8.87 11.62
N SER A 483 -19.99 9.46 12.77
CA SER A 483 -19.52 8.72 13.96
C SER A 483 -20.57 7.74 14.47
N VAL A 484 -21.84 8.13 14.52
CA VAL A 484 -22.94 7.24 14.92
C VAL A 484 -23.14 6.13 13.87
N ILE A 485 -23.08 6.45 12.58
CA ILE A 485 -23.14 5.45 11.51
C ILE A 485 -22.02 4.41 11.66
N TYR A 486 -20.79 4.82 11.89
CA TYR A 486 -19.65 3.91 12.10
C TYR A 486 -19.82 3.02 13.32
N ALA A 487 -20.32 3.56 14.42
CA ALA A 487 -20.53 2.82 15.67
C ALA A 487 -21.66 1.77 15.55
N THR A 488 -22.75 2.09 14.83
CA THR A 488 -23.98 1.27 14.85
C THR A 488 -24.17 0.38 13.62
N SER A 489 -23.67 0.78 12.45
CA SER A 489 -23.79 0.01 11.19
C SER A 489 -23.00 -1.30 11.18
N LYS A 490 -21.98 -1.41 12.06
CA LYS A 490 -21.01 -2.52 12.12
C LYS A 490 -20.11 -2.64 10.90
N ILE A 491 -20.00 -1.60 10.07
CA ILE A 491 -19.16 -1.63 8.86
C ILE A 491 -17.69 -1.88 9.20
N LEU A 492 -17.16 -1.23 10.24
CA LEU A 492 -15.80 -1.46 10.74
C LEU A 492 -15.65 -2.85 11.36
N SER A 493 -16.56 -3.25 12.24
CA SER A 493 -16.44 -4.52 12.95
C SER A 493 -16.44 -5.74 12.03
N SER A 494 -17.05 -5.63 10.86
CA SER A 494 -17.03 -6.67 9.82
C SER A 494 -15.63 -6.89 9.21
N LEU A 495 -14.75 -5.89 9.28
CA LEU A 495 -13.38 -5.95 8.76
C LEU A 495 -12.37 -6.38 9.82
N TYR A 496 -12.65 -6.16 11.11
CA TYR A 496 -11.75 -6.58 12.21
C TYR A 496 -11.75 -8.08 12.46
N SER A 497 -12.69 -8.81 11.89
CA SER A 497 -12.74 -10.28 12.04
C SER A 497 -11.58 -11.00 11.33
N ASP A 498 -10.85 -10.30 10.46
CA ASP A 498 -9.83 -10.90 9.59
C ASP A 498 -8.72 -9.89 9.31
N ASN A 499 -7.51 -10.14 9.82
CA ASN A 499 -6.33 -9.29 9.70
C ASN A 499 -5.54 -9.54 8.41
N THR A 500 -6.22 -9.76 7.29
CA THR A 500 -5.54 -9.80 5.99
C THR A 500 -5.02 -8.40 5.60
N PRO A 501 -3.92 -8.31 4.84
CA PRO A 501 -3.41 -7.02 4.35
C PRO A 501 -4.48 -6.18 3.63
N GLU A 502 -5.39 -6.84 2.89
CA GLU A 502 -6.51 -6.17 2.22
C GLU A 502 -7.51 -5.56 3.21
N ASN A 503 -7.85 -6.29 4.27
CA ASN A 503 -8.81 -5.79 5.27
C ASN A 503 -8.19 -4.71 6.15
N ILE A 504 -6.90 -4.80 6.46
CA ILE A 504 -6.15 -3.71 7.12
C ILE A 504 -6.20 -2.45 6.26
N SER A 505 -5.91 -2.55 4.96
CA SER A 505 -6.01 -1.41 4.05
C SER A 505 -7.43 -0.83 3.97
N ARG A 506 -8.47 -1.66 4.00
CA ARG A 506 -9.87 -1.20 4.04
C ARG A 506 -10.23 -0.50 5.36
N GLN A 507 -9.73 -1.01 6.49
CA GLN A 507 -9.87 -0.35 7.79
C GLN A 507 -9.21 1.02 7.81
N GLU A 508 -7.97 1.12 7.29
CA GLU A 508 -7.25 2.38 7.12
C GLU A 508 -8.04 3.36 6.23
N ASN A 509 -8.57 2.89 5.11
CA ASN A 509 -9.37 3.72 4.21
C ASN A 509 -10.66 4.24 4.88
N LEU A 510 -11.38 3.40 5.64
CA LEU A 510 -12.58 3.82 6.37
C LEU A 510 -12.23 4.80 7.49
N SER A 511 -11.14 4.57 8.22
CA SER A 511 -10.65 5.51 9.23
C SER A 511 -10.31 6.85 8.61
N GLU A 512 -9.68 6.84 7.45
CA GLU A 512 -9.33 8.04 6.70
C GLU A 512 -10.57 8.78 6.15
N LEU A 513 -11.65 8.08 5.78
CA LEU A 513 -12.91 8.72 5.44
C LEU A 513 -13.51 9.45 6.63
N LEU A 514 -13.48 8.85 7.82
CA LEU A 514 -13.98 9.50 9.03
C LEU A 514 -13.15 10.74 9.40
N ASN A 515 -11.83 10.66 9.24
CA ASN A 515 -10.94 11.82 9.39
C ASN A 515 -11.28 12.93 8.39
N ALA A 516 -11.60 12.56 7.13
CA ALA A 516 -12.01 13.53 6.12
C ALA A 516 -13.28 14.29 6.51
N VAL A 517 -14.28 13.59 7.04
CA VAL A 517 -15.52 14.22 7.53
C VAL A 517 -15.25 15.16 8.70
N GLN A 518 -14.42 14.73 9.65
CA GLN A 518 -14.05 15.58 10.80
C GLN A 518 -13.30 16.81 10.34
N GLN A 519 -12.30 16.66 9.49
CA GLN A 519 -11.51 17.77 8.96
C GLN A 519 -12.40 18.79 8.25
N PHE A 520 -13.35 18.31 7.42
CA PHE A 520 -14.32 19.15 6.73
C PHE A 520 -15.16 19.99 7.70
N VAL A 521 -15.64 19.37 8.77
CA VAL A 521 -16.42 20.07 9.82
C VAL A 521 -15.56 21.08 10.58
N ASP A 522 -14.31 20.71 10.93
CA ASP A 522 -13.40 21.58 11.68
C ASP A 522 -12.98 22.80 10.83
N GLU A 523 -12.70 22.59 9.53
CA GLU A 523 -12.38 23.69 8.60
C GLU A 523 -13.52 24.71 8.50
N ALA A 524 -14.74 24.24 8.32
CA ALA A 524 -15.89 25.12 8.24
C ALA A 524 -16.17 25.87 9.56
N LYS A 525 -15.94 25.23 10.71
CA LYS A 525 -16.02 25.90 12.02
C LYS A 525 -14.97 27.00 12.17
N GLU A 526 -13.74 26.78 11.69
CA GLU A 526 -12.69 27.80 11.69
C GLU A 526 -13.05 28.98 10.78
N GLU A 527 -13.76 28.73 9.67
CA GLU A 527 -14.25 29.79 8.76
C GLU A 527 -15.48 30.52 9.30
N GLY A 528 -15.99 30.12 10.46
CA GLY A 528 -17.13 30.76 11.14
C GLY A 528 -18.51 30.23 10.70
N GLU A 529 -18.52 29.14 9.94
CA GLU A 529 -19.77 28.45 9.59
C GLU A 529 -20.23 27.56 10.75
N SER A 530 -21.51 27.58 11.08
CA SER A 530 -22.13 26.74 12.10
C SER A 530 -23.04 25.71 11.45
N GLY A 531 -22.92 24.44 11.85
CA GLY A 531 -23.87 23.40 11.45
C GLY A 531 -23.63 22.85 10.05
N VAL A 532 -22.38 22.52 9.72
CA VAL A 532 -22.00 21.88 8.44
C VAL A 532 -22.62 20.49 8.36
N SER A 533 -23.56 20.32 7.44
CA SER A 533 -24.40 19.13 7.31
C SER A 533 -23.69 18.00 6.56
N MET A 534 -24.23 16.79 6.67
CA MET A 534 -23.79 15.66 5.85
C MET A 534 -24.03 15.92 4.34
N THR A 535 -25.06 16.69 3.99
CA THR A 535 -25.32 17.11 2.60
C THR A 535 -24.17 17.92 2.02
N ASP A 536 -23.61 18.86 2.80
CA ASP A 536 -22.49 19.68 2.36
C ASP A 536 -21.24 18.84 2.09
N PHE A 537 -20.93 17.91 3.01
CA PHE A 537 -19.83 16.96 2.81
C PHE A 537 -20.01 16.09 1.57
N LEU A 538 -21.20 15.50 1.37
CA LEU A 538 -21.49 14.66 0.21
C LEU A 538 -21.39 15.44 -1.10
N SER A 539 -21.74 16.71 -1.12
CA SER A 539 -21.60 17.57 -2.29
C SER A 539 -20.12 17.75 -2.70
N VAL A 540 -19.25 17.95 -1.71
CA VAL A 540 -17.79 18.03 -1.94
C VAL A 540 -17.25 16.70 -2.48
N VAL A 541 -17.67 15.57 -1.89
CA VAL A 541 -17.27 14.23 -2.34
C VAL A 541 -17.73 13.96 -3.78
N GLN A 542 -18.94 14.35 -4.14
CA GLN A 542 -19.47 14.14 -5.49
C GLN A 542 -18.68 14.94 -6.53
N LEU A 543 -18.38 16.21 -6.26
CA LEU A 543 -17.53 17.03 -7.13
C LEU A 543 -16.13 16.44 -7.29
N ALA A 544 -15.58 15.86 -6.21
CA ALA A 544 -14.29 15.18 -6.24
C ALA A 544 -14.33 13.93 -7.14
N THR A 545 -15.39 13.13 -7.05
CA THR A 545 -15.55 11.87 -7.80
C THR A 545 -15.76 12.13 -9.30
N ASP A 546 -16.50 13.17 -9.66
CA ASP A 546 -16.76 13.52 -11.06
C ASP A 546 -15.47 13.98 -11.78
N GLN A 547 -14.59 14.69 -11.08
CA GLN A 547 -13.27 15.08 -11.61
C GLN A 547 -12.31 13.89 -11.82
N ASP A 548 -12.45 12.83 -11.02
CA ASP A 548 -11.65 11.61 -11.14
C ASP A 548 -12.16 10.65 -12.23
N SER A 549 -13.36 10.89 -12.77
CA SER A 549 -14.01 10.01 -13.78
C SER A 549 -13.59 10.31 -15.23
N GLY A 550 -12.59 11.15 -15.45
CA GLY A 550 -12.05 11.42 -16.80
C GLY A 550 -11.55 10.12 -17.46
N ASP A 551 -11.87 9.96 -18.74
CA ASP A 551 -11.58 8.77 -19.54
C ASP A 551 -10.17 8.24 -19.34
N ASP A 552 -10.03 6.96 -18.98
CA ASP A 552 -8.76 6.23 -18.86
C ASP A 552 -8.00 6.13 -20.20
N ASP A 553 -8.63 6.46 -21.33
CA ASP A 553 -8.06 6.48 -22.68
C ASP A 553 -7.38 7.82 -23.05
N ASP A 554 -7.37 8.80 -22.16
CA ASP A 554 -6.72 10.09 -22.42
C ASP A 554 -5.21 10.00 -22.11
N ASP A 555 -4.38 10.04 -23.14
CA ASP A 555 -2.90 10.07 -23.08
C ASP A 555 -2.34 11.40 -22.50
N SER A 556 -3.16 12.24 -21.89
CA SER A 556 -2.71 13.48 -21.29
C SER A 556 -1.67 13.24 -20.18
N PRO A 557 -0.64 14.09 -20.09
CA PRO A 557 0.39 13.95 -19.06
C PRO A 557 -0.20 14.07 -17.64
N ARG A 558 0.03 13.06 -16.80
CA ARG A 558 -0.52 12.96 -15.42
C ARG A 558 0.56 12.52 -14.42
N VAL A 559 0.53 13.12 -13.21
CA VAL A 559 1.34 12.65 -12.08
C VAL A 559 0.86 11.27 -11.65
N THR A 560 1.77 10.36 -11.42
CA THR A 560 1.41 8.99 -11.01
C THR A 560 1.49 8.84 -9.50
N LEU A 561 0.38 8.49 -8.85
CA LEU A 561 0.27 8.17 -7.44
C LEU A 561 0.21 6.66 -7.26
N MET A 562 1.04 6.10 -6.37
CA MET A 562 1.03 4.67 -6.11
C MET A 562 1.66 4.29 -4.77
N THR A 563 1.37 3.07 -4.30
CA THR A 563 2.13 2.51 -3.19
C THR A 563 3.55 2.16 -3.62
N VAL A 564 4.50 2.16 -2.68
CA VAL A 564 5.89 1.75 -2.97
C VAL A 564 5.95 0.32 -3.54
N HIS A 565 5.08 -0.58 -3.09
CA HIS A 565 5.02 -1.95 -3.63
C HIS A 565 4.64 -1.97 -5.12
N ALA A 566 3.70 -1.13 -5.53
CA ALA A 566 3.28 -1.02 -6.92
C ALA A 566 4.36 -0.38 -7.82
N ALA A 567 5.25 0.39 -7.23
CA ALA A 567 6.35 1.06 -7.96
C ALA A 567 7.51 0.11 -8.33
N LYS A 568 7.53 -1.13 -7.80
CA LYS A 568 8.55 -2.12 -8.16
C LYS A 568 8.49 -2.42 -9.65
N GLY A 569 9.64 -2.34 -10.33
CA GLY A 569 9.77 -2.51 -11.78
C GLY A 569 9.59 -1.23 -12.60
N LEU A 570 9.01 -0.17 -12.03
CA LEU A 570 8.83 1.14 -12.69
C LEU A 570 10.01 2.08 -12.42
N GLU A 571 10.05 3.20 -13.15
CA GLU A 571 11.04 4.26 -12.97
C GLU A 571 10.47 5.61 -13.43
N PHE A 572 10.88 6.68 -12.76
CA PHE A 572 10.40 8.01 -12.99
C PHE A 572 11.56 9.01 -12.87
N ARG A 573 11.49 10.09 -13.61
CA ARG A 573 12.50 11.15 -13.55
C ARG A 573 12.53 11.77 -12.14
N ASN A 574 11.35 12.08 -11.60
CA ASN A 574 11.16 12.73 -10.31
C ASN A 574 10.31 11.85 -9.40
N VAL A 575 10.82 11.47 -8.24
CA VAL A 575 10.12 10.65 -7.26
C VAL A 575 9.98 11.40 -5.94
N ILE A 576 8.77 11.44 -5.42
CA ILE A 576 8.45 12.03 -4.13
C ILE A 576 7.95 10.91 -3.21
N ILE A 577 8.64 10.69 -2.09
CA ILE A 577 8.30 9.67 -1.10
C ILE A 577 7.70 10.38 0.11
N VAL A 578 6.43 10.12 0.39
CA VAL A 578 5.69 10.81 1.46
C VAL A 578 5.50 9.91 2.68
N GLY A 579 5.34 10.53 3.86
CA GLY A 579 5.09 9.83 5.10
C GLY A 579 6.28 9.02 5.59
N VAL A 580 7.50 9.56 5.45
CA VAL A 580 8.73 8.91 5.95
C VAL A 580 8.83 9.10 7.46
N GLU A 581 7.96 8.39 8.20
CA GLU A 581 7.74 8.50 9.65
C GLU A 581 7.79 7.13 10.32
N ASP A 582 8.23 7.08 11.58
CA ASP A 582 8.07 5.87 12.39
C ASP A 582 6.59 5.53 12.56
N GLU A 583 6.27 4.23 12.64
CA GLU A 583 4.91 3.66 12.71
C GLU A 583 4.13 3.73 11.37
N MET A 584 4.61 4.50 10.40
CA MET A 584 4.09 4.50 9.03
C MET A 584 5.09 3.89 8.04
N PHE A 585 6.33 4.33 8.07
CA PHE A 585 7.42 3.80 7.25
C PHE A 585 8.74 3.76 8.04
N PRO A 586 9.03 2.69 8.82
CA PRO A 586 8.38 1.38 8.82
C PRO A 586 6.97 1.39 9.43
N SER A 587 6.12 0.49 8.92
CA SER A 587 4.78 0.27 9.45
C SER A 587 4.82 -0.23 10.90
N MET A 588 3.85 0.19 11.73
CA MET A 588 3.70 -0.31 13.10
C MET A 588 3.59 -1.84 13.14
N HIS A 589 2.86 -2.43 12.20
CA HIS A 589 2.66 -3.89 12.12
C HIS A 589 3.94 -4.65 11.74
N SER A 590 4.87 -4.00 11.06
CA SER A 590 6.15 -4.58 10.61
C SER A 590 7.33 -4.20 11.49
N SER A 591 7.11 -3.77 12.72
CA SER A 591 8.16 -3.33 13.65
C SER A 591 8.49 -4.37 14.73
N ASN A 592 7.83 -5.53 14.71
CA ASN A 592 7.90 -6.54 15.78
C ASN A 592 9.11 -7.47 15.67
N SER A 593 9.69 -7.64 14.48
CA SER A 593 10.86 -8.47 14.26
C SER A 593 11.92 -7.76 13.43
N LEU A 594 13.19 -8.18 13.62
CA LEU A 594 14.30 -7.65 12.82
C LEU A 594 14.09 -7.93 11.31
N ALA A 595 13.56 -9.09 10.97
CA ALA A 595 13.32 -9.48 9.57
C ALA A 595 12.29 -8.56 8.89
N GLU A 596 11.20 -8.21 9.60
CA GLU A 596 10.18 -7.28 9.11
C GLU A 596 10.73 -5.87 8.94
N VAL A 597 11.53 -5.38 9.90
CA VAL A 597 12.20 -4.06 9.76
C VAL A 597 13.18 -4.06 8.59
N GLU A 598 13.91 -5.15 8.36
CA GLU A 598 14.80 -5.28 7.19
C GLU A 598 14.00 -5.28 5.87
N GLU A 599 12.80 -5.85 5.84
CA GLU A 599 11.92 -5.81 4.66
C GLU A 599 11.37 -4.39 4.40
N GLU A 600 10.92 -3.68 5.43
CA GLU A 600 10.51 -2.28 5.31
C GLU A 600 11.68 -1.38 4.84
N ARG A 601 12.93 -1.69 5.27
CA ARG A 601 14.11 -0.98 4.77
C ARG A 601 14.37 -1.27 3.28
N ARG A 602 14.15 -2.51 2.82
CA ARG A 602 14.18 -2.85 1.38
C ARG A 602 13.08 -2.10 0.63
N LEU A 603 11.92 -1.93 1.24
CA LEU A 603 10.82 -1.19 0.63
C LEU A 603 11.20 0.29 0.41
N LEU A 604 11.82 0.94 1.40
CA LEU A 604 12.33 2.31 1.21
C LEU A 604 13.47 2.37 0.18
N TYR A 605 14.37 1.38 0.19
CA TYR A 605 15.39 1.22 -0.85
C TYR A 605 14.76 1.12 -2.25
N VAL A 606 13.70 0.33 -2.41
CA VAL A 606 12.95 0.24 -3.68
C VAL A 606 12.40 1.61 -4.05
N ALA A 607 11.76 2.34 -3.12
CA ALA A 607 11.19 3.66 -3.38
C ALA A 607 12.25 4.65 -3.90
N ILE A 608 13.39 4.76 -3.22
CA ILE A 608 14.50 5.66 -3.60
C ILE A 608 15.05 5.31 -4.98
N THR A 609 15.24 4.01 -5.27
CA THR A 609 15.80 3.53 -6.53
C THR A 609 14.84 3.59 -7.72
N ARG A 610 13.61 4.09 -7.53
CA ARG A 610 12.70 4.42 -8.66
C ARG A 610 13.05 5.74 -9.32
N ALA A 611 13.76 6.62 -8.62
CA ALA A 611 14.16 7.93 -9.11
C ALA A 611 15.33 7.83 -10.11
N GLN A 612 15.21 8.58 -11.19
CA GLN A 612 16.28 8.76 -12.18
C GLN A 612 17.14 9.99 -11.84
N GLU A 613 16.54 11.17 -11.72
CA GLU A 613 17.25 12.43 -11.52
C GLU A 613 17.01 13.04 -10.14
N HIS A 614 15.75 13.11 -9.71
CA HIS A 614 15.37 13.76 -8.46
C HIS A 614 14.59 12.83 -7.55
N CYS A 615 14.96 12.85 -6.26
CA CYS A 615 14.24 12.18 -5.18
C CYS A 615 13.97 13.19 -4.08
N LEU A 616 12.74 13.26 -3.58
CA LEU A 616 12.33 14.08 -2.44
C LEU A 616 11.68 13.17 -1.40
N MET A 617 12.03 13.34 -0.13
CA MET A 617 11.37 12.66 0.99
C MET A 617 10.64 13.69 1.85
N THR A 618 9.44 13.35 2.32
CA THR A 618 8.67 14.20 3.22
C THR A 618 8.19 13.45 4.45
N TYR A 619 8.00 14.17 5.57
CA TYR A 619 7.37 13.65 6.77
C TYR A 619 6.57 14.74 7.49
N ALA A 620 5.46 14.36 8.13
CA ALA A 620 4.71 15.23 9.00
C ALA A 620 5.10 15.01 10.48
N THR A 621 4.99 16.05 11.32
CA THR A 621 5.19 15.95 12.77
C THR A 621 3.92 15.61 13.52
N SER A 622 2.77 15.70 12.86
CA SER A 622 1.48 15.27 13.39
C SER A 622 0.57 14.81 12.26
N ARG A 623 -0.23 13.79 12.55
CA ARG A 623 -1.27 13.28 11.65
C ARG A 623 -2.60 13.23 12.38
N TYR A 624 -3.65 13.44 11.61
CA TYR A 624 -5.00 13.36 12.13
C TYR A 624 -5.51 11.93 11.95
N ILE A 625 -5.66 11.19 13.06
CA ILE A 625 -6.05 9.77 13.05
C ILE A 625 -7.17 9.56 14.07
N ASN A 626 -8.30 8.97 13.66
CA ASN A 626 -9.45 8.67 14.52
C ASN A 626 -9.96 9.88 15.31
N GLY A 627 -10.03 11.05 14.69
CA GLY A 627 -10.54 12.27 15.33
C GLY A 627 -9.56 12.94 16.32
N GLN A 628 -8.30 12.52 16.35
CA GLN A 628 -7.28 13.06 17.24
C GLN A 628 -5.96 13.34 16.50
N THR A 629 -5.28 14.39 16.92
CA THR A 629 -3.94 14.69 16.41
C THR A 629 -2.91 13.83 17.12
N HIS A 630 -2.25 12.95 16.38
CA HIS A 630 -1.17 12.10 16.85
C HIS A 630 0.19 12.70 16.48
N PRO A 631 1.11 12.87 17.44
CA PRO A 631 2.46 13.30 17.13
C PRO A 631 3.22 12.19 16.40
N CYS A 632 3.91 12.54 15.32
CA CYS A 632 4.72 11.62 14.53
C CYS A 632 6.20 11.96 14.67
N MET A 633 7.04 10.93 14.61
CA MET A 633 8.50 11.06 14.63
C MET A 633 9.06 10.77 13.24
N PRO A 634 10.12 11.47 12.80
CA PRO A 634 10.79 11.11 11.56
C PRO A 634 11.22 9.64 11.58
N SER A 635 11.08 8.97 10.44
CA SER A 635 11.46 7.56 10.29
C SER A 635 12.87 7.29 10.83
N ARG A 636 13.01 6.18 11.57
CA ARG A 636 14.32 5.66 11.98
C ARG A 636 15.25 5.41 10.81
N PHE A 637 14.71 5.13 9.62
CA PHE A 637 15.48 4.91 8.41
C PHE A 637 16.25 6.16 7.93
N LEU A 638 15.77 7.36 8.24
CA LEU A 638 16.52 8.58 7.95
C LEU A 638 17.84 8.67 8.73
N LYS A 639 17.93 8.01 9.90
CA LYS A 639 19.16 7.90 10.68
C LYS A 639 20.11 6.84 10.14
N ASP A 640 19.60 5.88 9.37
CA ASP A 640 20.39 4.83 8.73
C ASP A 640 21.13 5.35 7.49
N ILE A 641 20.69 6.47 6.93
CA ILE A 641 21.29 7.15 5.78
C ILE A 641 22.37 8.11 6.24
N ASP A 642 23.49 8.18 5.52
CA ASP A 642 24.52 9.19 5.77
C ASP A 642 23.95 10.59 5.59
N SER A 643 23.98 11.37 6.67
CA SER A 643 23.43 12.73 6.71
C SER A 643 24.10 13.68 5.71
N ALA A 644 25.33 13.43 5.27
CA ALA A 644 26.01 14.22 4.25
C ALA A 644 25.32 14.12 2.87
N LEU A 645 24.52 13.09 2.63
CA LEU A 645 23.79 12.84 1.39
C LEU A 645 22.38 13.45 1.38
N LEU A 646 21.91 13.89 2.55
CA LEU A 646 20.58 14.46 2.75
C LEU A 646 20.65 15.97 2.96
N GLU A 647 19.66 16.68 2.47
CA GLU A 647 19.38 18.05 2.87
C GLU A 647 18.28 18.01 3.96
N LEU A 648 18.72 17.95 5.21
CA LEU A 648 17.82 17.86 6.36
C LEU A 648 17.23 19.22 6.73
N PRO A 649 15.98 19.28 7.26
CA PRO A 649 15.37 20.52 7.72
C PRO A 649 16.25 21.15 8.80
N ARG A 650 16.51 22.44 8.70
CA ARG A 650 17.26 23.20 9.72
C ARG A 650 16.49 23.19 11.02
N ASN A 651 17.09 22.63 12.07
CA ASN A 651 16.54 22.71 13.41
C ASN A 651 16.69 24.15 13.91
N PRO A 652 15.63 24.91 14.20
CA PRO A 652 15.73 26.27 14.67
C PRO A 652 16.41 26.36 16.05
N ASN A 653 16.60 25.26 16.76
CA ASN A 653 17.22 25.17 18.08
C ASN A 653 18.69 24.74 18.09
N THR A 654 19.28 24.45 16.94
CA THR A 654 20.74 24.31 16.87
C THR A 654 21.34 25.66 16.56
N TRP A 655 21.71 26.39 17.61
CA TRP A 655 22.77 27.41 17.50
C TRP A 655 24.00 26.65 17.03
N ALA A 656 24.27 26.72 15.74
CA ALA A 656 25.50 26.20 15.19
C ALA A 656 26.65 26.95 15.87
N ALA A 657 27.44 26.23 16.64
CA ALA A 657 28.75 26.73 16.99
C ALA A 657 29.47 27.06 15.67
N PRO A 658 30.01 28.27 15.48
CA PRO A 658 30.65 28.63 14.23
C PRO A 658 31.84 27.68 13.98
N SER A 659 31.90 27.13 12.76
CA SER A 659 33.01 26.33 12.32
C SER A 659 34.30 27.11 12.43
N GLN A 660 35.36 26.50 12.99
CA GLN A 660 36.65 27.13 13.33
C GLN A 660 37.50 27.55 12.12
N ASN A 661 36.98 27.70 10.92
CA ASN A 661 37.78 27.92 9.70
C ASN A 661 37.60 29.27 8.98
N ASP A 662 36.99 30.27 9.60
CA ASP A 662 36.94 31.62 9.01
C ASP A 662 37.32 32.69 10.04
N PHE A 663 38.58 32.76 10.41
CA PHE A 663 39.17 33.94 11.07
C PHE A 663 40.51 34.28 10.48
N GLU A 664 40.55 35.25 9.57
CA GLU A 664 41.68 36.12 9.40
C GLU A 664 41.62 37.23 10.48
N PRO A 665 42.78 37.67 11.04
CA PRO A 665 42.81 38.43 12.28
C PRO A 665 42.65 39.93 12.03
N ARG A 666 41.68 40.58 12.66
CA ARG A 666 41.68 42.04 12.84
C ARG A 666 41.71 42.42 14.33
N VAL A 667 42.88 42.91 14.71
CA VAL A 667 43.24 43.91 15.75
C VAL A 667 42.45 43.89 17.07
N ARG A 668 43.24 43.62 18.11
CA ARG A 668 42.94 43.72 19.56
C ARG A 668 42.65 45.16 20.02
N THR A 669 41.58 45.33 20.78
CA THR A 669 41.54 46.32 21.86
C THR A 669 41.11 45.63 23.16
N ARG A 670 41.91 45.93 24.20
CA ARG A 670 41.92 45.29 25.51
C ARG A 670 40.91 45.99 26.42
N ILE A 671 39.97 45.27 27.04
CA ILE A 671 39.28 45.75 28.26
C ILE A 671 39.27 44.63 29.30
N VAL A 672 39.58 45.00 30.51
CA VAL A 672 39.90 44.22 31.72
C VAL A 672 38.64 43.68 32.41
N PRO A 673 38.72 42.57 33.14
CA PRO A 673 37.53 41.92 33.73
C PRO A 673 37.25 42.45 35.15
N ARG A 674 35.95 42.43 35.51
CA ARG A 674 35.56 42.59 36.93
C ARG A 674 34.72 41.34 37.34
N GLN A 675 35.29 40.64 38.33
CA GLN A 675 34.63 39.51 39.03
C GLN A 675 33.46 40.00 39.89
N GLN A 676 32.44 39.19 40.04
CA GLN A 676 31.82 38.84 41.33
C GLN A 676 30.82 37.68 41.15
N LYS A 677 31.08 36.61 41.92
CA LYS A 677 30.09 35.59 42.32
C LYS A 677 29.23 36.16 43.46
N PRO A 678 28.00 35.61 43.69
CA PRO A 678 27.88 34.70 44.80
C PRO A 678 26.99 33.47 44.58
N GLU A 679 27.17 32.57 45.50
CA GLU A 679 26.67 31.24 45.74
C GLU A 679 25.14 31.13 45.99
N GLY A 680 24.57 29.90 45.79
CA GLY A 680 23.31 29.51 46.38
C GLY A 680 22.60 28.38 45.63
N PHE A 681 23.08 27.16 45.77
CA PHE A 681 22.37 25.95 45.35
C PHE A 681 21.41 25.49 46.46
N VAL A 682 20.15 25.25 46.12
CA VAL A 682 19.27 24.31 46.85
C VAL A 682 18.35 23.58 45.86
N PRO A 683 18.27 22.22 45.86
CA PRO A 683 17.40 21.47 45.00
C PRO A 683 16.03 21.22 45.66
N VAL A 684 14.96 21.43 44.93
CA VAL A 684 13.60 21.00 45.36
C VAL A 684 13.04 19.93 44.44
N ARG A 685 12.69 18.85 45.11
CA ARG A 685 11.98 17.68 44.55
C ARG A 685 10.52 18.01 44.24
N LYS A 686 10.05 17.33 43.16
CA LYS A 686 8.71 16.84 42.89
C LYS A 686 7.49 17.56 43.49
N ALA A 687 6.64 18.02 42.61
CA ALA A 687 5.18 17.90 42.80
C ALA A 687 4.54 17.63 41.42
N VAL A 688 3.87 16.50 41.33
CA VAL A 688 2.96 16.13 40.25
C VAL A 688 1.69 16.95 40.49
N ALA A 689 1.25 17.70 39.53
CA ALA A 689 -0.10 18.24 39.49
C ALA A 689 -0.64 18.09 38.06
N GLU A 690 -1.74 17.36 37.99
CA GLU A 690 -2.60 17.23 36.84
C GLU A 690 -2.98 18.61 36.32
N ALA A 691 -2.82 18.81 34.99
CA ALA A 691 -3.42 19.95 34.33
C ALA A 691 -4.31 19.43 33.18
N ALA A 692 -5.58 19.73 33.29
CA ALA A 692 -6.58 19.57 32.25
C ALA A 692 -6.22 20.40 31.01
N PRO A 693 -6.69 20.04 29.80
CA PRO A 693 -6.33 20.73 28.59
C PRO A 693 -7.00 22.11 28.50
N SER A 694 -6.21 23.15 28.44
CA SER A 694 -6.70 24.48 28.10
C SER A 694 -6.86 24.59 26.57
N SER A 695 -8.08 24.61 26.12
CA SER A 695 -8.48 25.05 24.78
C SER A 695 -8.44 26.56 24.73
N GLY A 696 -7.66 27.14 23.78
CA GLY A 696 -7.69 28.58 23.49
C GLY A 696 -6.30 29.08 23.14
N GLY A 697 -6.15 29.73 21.99
CA GLY A 697 -4.94 30.46 21.63
C GLY A 697 -4.64 31.57 22.64
N ASP A 698 -3.37 31.92 22.73
CA ASP A 698 -2.85 32.99 23.59
C ASP A 698 -3.54 34.31 23.18
N THR A 699 -4.47 34.77 24.00
CA THR A 699 -5.28 35.96 23.73
C THR A 699 -4.70 37.25 24.34
N ASP A 700 -3.59 37.13 25.08
CA ASP A 700 -2.93 38.27 25.66
C ASP A 700 -2.15 39.06 24.58
N GLY A 701 -2.71 40.19 24.17
CA GLY A 701 -2.16 41.07 23.13
C GLY A 701 -2.97 41.10 21.82
N LEU A 702 -4.10 40.40 21.72
CA LEU A 702 -4.93 40.43 20.53
C LEU A 702 -5.68 41.77 20.40
N ARG A 703 -5.36 42.57 19.38
CA ARG A 703 -5.97 43.85 19.04
C ARG A 703 -6.02 44.03 17.54
N VAL A 704 -6.92 44.91 17.08
CA VAL A 704 -6.93 45.32 15.68
C VAL A 704 -5.55 45.88 15.29
N GLY A 705 -4.97 45.38 14.22
CA GLY A 705 -3.61 45.69 13.80
C GLY A 705 -2.56 44.70 14.30
N ALA A 706 -2.88 43.74 15.19
CA ALA A 706 -1.93 42.71 15.61
C ALA A 706 -1.62 41.75 14.44
N ARG A 707 -0.36 41.36 14.32
CA ARG A 707 0.02 40.29 13.38
C ARG A 707 -0.07 38.94 14.07
N ILE A 708 -0.72 38.01 13.38
CA ILE A 708 -0.85 36.64 13.86
C ILE A 708 -0.31 35.67 12.81
N ASN A 709 0.17 34.52 13.28
CA ASN A 709 0.49 33.38 12.45
C ASN A 709 -0.52 32.27 12.73
N HIS A 710 -1.33 31.94 11.73
CA HIS A 710 -2.28 30.84 11.79
C HIS A 710 -1.69 29.61 11.07
N LEU A 711 -1.78 28.46 11.71
CA LEU A 711 -1.16 27.22 11.21
C LEU A 711 -1.53 26.88 9.75
N ARG A 712 -2.73 27.25 9.33
CA ARG A 712 -3.26 26.95 8.00
C ARG A 712 -3.14 28.10 7.00
N PHE A 713 -3.34 29.35 7.47
CA PHE A 713 -3.45 30.50 6.59
C PHE A 713 -2.16 31.34 6.54
N GLY A 714 -1.18 31.01 7.38
CA GLY A 714 0.09 31.71 7.46
C GLY A 714 0.00 33.02 8.24
N ASP A 715 0.84 33.99 7.89
CA ASP A 715 0.90 35.30 8.54
C ASP A 715 -0.21 36.20 8.02
N GLY A 716 -0.80 36.96 8.95
CA GLY A 716 -1.86 37.90 8.60
C GLY A 716 -2.07 38.97 9.67
N THR A 717 -2.78 40.03 9.33
CA THR A 717 -3.06 41.18 10.22
C THR A 717 -4.52 41.21 10.63
N VAL A 718 -4.81 41.30 11.90
CA VAL A 718 -6.17 41.38 12.44
C VAL A 718 -6.79 42.73 12.04
N THR A 719 -7.85 42.69 11.24
CA THR A 719 -8.54 43.89 10.74
C THR A 719 -9.79 44.25 11.53
N LYS A 720 -10.45 43.26 12.17
CA LYS A 720 -11.67 43.48 12.96
C LYS A 720 -11.80 42.44 14.07
N ILE A 721 -12.40 42.84 15.22
CA ILE A 721 -12.75 41.94 16.32
C ILE A 721 -14.19 42.20 16.71
N GLU A 722 -15.06 41.19 16.64
CA GLU A 722 -16.47 41.20 17.02
C GLU A 722 -16.67 40.37 18.29
N LYS A 723 -17.42 40.85 19.28
CA LYS A 723 -17.48 40.27 20.63
C LYS A 723 -18.81 39.57 20.97
N GLU A 724 -19.84 39.68 20.16
CA GLU A 724 -21.16 39.07 20.42
C GLU A 724 -21.76 38.44 19.16
N PRO A 725 -22.44 37.26 19.24
CA PRO A 725 -22.56 36.36 20.41
C PRO A 725 -21.34 35.50 20.70
N ASP A 726 -20.42 35.28 19.74
CA ASP A 726 -19.13 34.64 19.88
C ASP A 726 -18.03 35.57 19.38
N VAL A 727 -16.87 35.53 20.02
CA VAL A 727 -15.72 36.37 19.61
C VAL A 727 -15.18 35.91 18.26
N LYS A 728 -15.35 36.77 17.23
CA LYS A 728 -14.81 36.55 15.88
C LYS A 728 -13.71 37.56 15.59
N ILE A 729 -12.66 37.10 14.92
CA ILE A 729 -11.61 37.97 14.41
C ILE A 729 -11.58 37.90 12.89
N THR A 730 -11.53 39.06 12.25
CA THR A 730 -11.28 39.13 10.80
C THR A 730 -9.80 39.41 10.61
N VAL A 731 -9.14 38.55 9.84
CA VAL A 731 -7.71 38.64 9.58
C VAL A 731 -7.46 38.70 8.09
N ASP A 732 -6.63 39.64 7.66
CA ASP A 732 -6.15 39.70 6.29
C ASP A 732 -4.82 38.97 6.21
N PHE A 733 -4.82 37.78 5.65
CA PHE A 733 -3.66 36.92 5.51
C PHE A 733 -2.88 37.25 4.24
N ASP A 734 -1.55 37.32 4.37
CA ASP A 734 -0.67 37.74 3.29
C ASP A 734 -0.81 36.88 2.01
N ASN A 735 -1.15 35.59 2.15
CA ASN A 735 -1.21 34.64 1.03
C ASN A 735 -2.64 34.16 0.68
N THR A 736 -3.63 34.30 1.59
CA THR A 736 -4.97 33.71 1.42
C THR A 736 -6.11 34.71 1.52
N GLY A 737 -5.78 36.02 1.70
CA GLY A 737 -6.74 37.12 1.78
C GLY A 737 -7.55 37.13 3.09
N ILE A 738 -8.66 37.88 3.10
CA ILE A 738 -9.45 38.12 4.30
C ILE A 738 -10.21 36.85 4.72
N LYS A 739 -10.04 36.44 5.99
CA LYS A 739 -10.77 35.36 6.64
C LYS A 739 -11.33 35.78 7.98
N VAL A 740 -12.50 35.22 8.32
CA VAL A 740 -13.15 35.41 9.64
C VAL A 740 -12.93 34.14 10.45
N LEU A 741 -12.33 34.29 11.63
CA LEU A 741 -12.02 33.16 12.51
C LEU A 741 -12.79 33.28 13.82
N LEU A 742 -13.36 32.17 14.30
CA LEU A 742 -13.95 32.10 15.65
C LEU A 742 -12.86 31.85 16.68
N LEU A 743 -12.64 32.78 17.59
CA LEU A 743 -11.53 32.76 18.57
C LEU A 743 -11.52 31.47 19.42
N LYS A 744 -12.68 30.90 19.69
CA LYS A 744 -12.81 29.66 20.47
C LYS A 744 -12.19 28.44 19.81
N PHE A 745 -12.06 28.45 18.50
CA PHE A 745 -11.55 27.31 17.70
C PHE A 745 -10.27 27.64 16.94
N ALA A 746 -9.95 28.91 16.78
CA ALA A 746 -8.78 29.33 16.00
C ALA A 746 -7.47 29.11 16.77
N LYS A 747 -6.56 28.36 16.16
CA LYS A 747 -5.19 28.09 16.70
C LYS A 747 -4.20 28.99 16.00
N PHE A 748 -3.80 30.09 16.62
CA PHE A 748 -2.82 31.01 16.08
C PHE A 748 -1.86 31.51 17.17
N LYS A 749 -0.74 32.09 16.74
CA LYS A 749 0.22 32.78 17.62
C LYS A 749 0.27 34.25 17.23
N ILE A 750 0.30 35.13 18.21
CA ILE A 750 0.53 36.57 17.99
C ILE A 750 2.04 36.75 17.80
N ILE A 751 2.42 37.41 16.70
CA ILE A 751 3.83 37.61 16.32
C ILE A 751 4.24 39.08 16.30
N GLY A 752 3.31 40.01 16.58
CA GLY A 752 3.61 41.44 16.65
C GLY A 752 2.43 42.33 16.98
#